data_2e7507e84f7397262bbe07273649e817
#
_entry.id   2e7507e84f7397262bbe07273649e817
#
_cell.length_a   1.000
_cell.length_b   1.000
_cell.length_c   1.000
_cell.angle_alpha   90.00
_cell.angle_beta   90.00
_cell.angle_gamma   90.00
#
_symmetry.space_group_name_H-M   'P 1'
#
loop_
_entity.id
_entity.type
_entity.pdbx_description
1 polymer ?
#
loop_
_entity_poly.entity_id
_entity_poly.type
_entity_poly.pdbx_seq_one_letter_code
_entity_poly.pdbx_strand_id
1 'polypeptide(L)'
;MNRRGTAPAWFQGDTQRGIIVKTSELSEFDLYLFHQGTNYHAYEMLGAHFVERDGKKGVRFAVWAPHAKSISVVGDFNEWDTRVNPMTRGRDGEIWEVFIPDIEEGAVYKYAIEPQWGGPRIMKADPYGFYAEKKPNTASRVYDLSKYEWKDGDWFEQKKKESSYERPMLTYEVHAGSWRRTKDGEYLSYRDLADQLIDYVKKMNYTHIEFMPLCEHPFDGSWGYQITGYYAVTSRFGTPDDFRYLVDKAHENGIAIIMDWVPGHFCKDEQGLRHFDGQTLYESDNEQLAENWEWGTTNFDYGRTEVQSFLISNAMFWFEEFHIDGLRIDAVANMLYLNYGRKDGEWTPNKYGDTGNLEAMDFLKKLNESIFKYHPQALMIAEESTAWPLISKPVYMGGMGFNYKWNMGWMNDMLKYMSLDPIYRKWNHDKVTFSFMYAFSENFVLPLSHDEVVHGKCSLISKMPGDYWQKFAGLRTFFAYWIAHPGKKLLFMGGEFGQFIEWNYDDSLDWHLPQQYPMHKKMLEYSRALNKFYCDHKALWQVDFDWNGFQWIDCNDNENSIVSFIRKAEDPSDYLVAVCNFTPEVRHGYRIGVPEKGSYIEVFNSDDEAFGGSGVKNEGEIKTEDVKWHDRDQSIVLTIPPMATIYLRHKGQLAAGRNSFDEAPAELEVRGHEEKSSADKAEAAEAKPKKTVRKRTAAKKAETSAEAPEEKPKRRGRPRMTEEEKAAAKAKREAEKAAKAEKVPKKTTRRRSAAKTTAKKTTRKTTKKTASKTAKAAAAES
;
A
#
# COMPACT_ATOMS: atom_id res chain seq x y z
N MET A 1 -18.24 34.07 25.39
CA MET A 1 -17.31 34.17 26.56
C MET A 1 -16.08 33.37 26.22
N ASN A 2 -15.02 34.07 25.88
CA ASN A 2 -13.69 33.50 25.53
C ASN A 2 -13.05 32.86 26.76
N ARG A 3 -12.70 31.56 26.65
CA ARG A 3 -11.60 30.99 27.44
C ARG A 3 -10.61 30.40 26.47
N ARG A 4 -9.56 31.15 26.19
CA ARG A 4 -8.30 30.63 25.61
C ARG A 4 -7.66 29.77 26.67
N GLY A 5 -7.66 28.45 26.48
CA GLY A 5 -6.81 27.52 27.22
C GLY A 5 -5.41 27.62 26.63
N THR A 6 -4.45 28.02 27.42
CA THR A 6 -3.02 27.96 27.09
C THR A 6 -2.61 26.52 26.94
N ALA A 7 -2.02 26.19 25.78
CA ALA A 7 -1.37 24.89 25.55
C ALA A 7 -0.26 24.64 26.58
N PRO A 8 -0.05 23.39 27.00
CA PRO A 8 1.04 23.04 27.90
C PRO A 8 2.40 23.33 27.26
N ALA A 9 3.38 23.73 28.07
CA ALA A 9 4.68 24.24 27.69
C ALA A 9 5.66 23.18 27.09
N TRP A 10 5.17 22.15 26.41
CA TRP A 10 5.95 21.09 25.79
C TRP A 10 6.29 21.34 24.32
N PHE A 11 5.71 22.38 23.71
CA PHE A 11 5.90 22.75 22.31
C PHE A 11 6.72 24.03 22.15
N GLN A 12 7.89 24.09 22.78
CA GLN A 12 8.95 24.97 22.29
C GLN A 12 10.05 24.06 21.76
N GLY A 13 10.15 23.98 20.44
CA GLY A 13 11.21 23.28 19.75
C GLY A 13 12.55 23.88 20.13
N ASP A 14 13.25 23.23 21.04
CA ASP A 14 14.65 23.50 21.33
C ASP A 14 15.49 22.78 20.27
N THR A 15 15.99 23.54 19.30
CA THR A 15 16.96 23.12 18.29
C THR A 15 18.35 22.90 18.88
N GLN A 16 18.43 22.49 20.13
CA GLN A 16 19.63 21.99 20.78
C GLN A 16 19.25 20.69 21.52
N ARG A 17 19.12 19.59 20.78
CA ARG A 17 19.35 18.28 21.39
C ARG A 17 20.84 18.20 21.72
N GLY A 18 21.22 18.83 22.85
CA GLY A 18 22.45 18.46 23.53
C GLY A 18 22.38 16.96 23.78
N ILE A 19 23.51 16.29 23.70
CA ILE A 19 23.68 14.87 24.04
C ILE A 19 22.92 14.62 25.33
N ILE A 20 21.68 14.11 25.20
CA ILE A 20 20.94 13.58 26.34
C ILE A 20 21.70 12.30 26.67
N VAL A 21 22.54 12.35 27.68
CA VAL A 21 23.09 11.16 28.32
C VAL A 21 21.86 10.39 28.83
N LYS A 22 21.38 9.44 28.02
CA LYS A 22 20.27 8.56 28.44
C LYS A 22 20.66 7.93 29.77
N THR A 23 19.75 7.97 30.72
CA THR A 23 20.00 7.44 32.06
C THR A 23 20.49 6.00 31.95
N SER A 24 21.56 5.69 32.68
CA SER A 24 22.22 4.38 32.66
C SER A 24 21.36 3.23 33.23
N GLU A 25 20.15 3.53 33.70
CA GLU A 25 19.27 2.58 34.41
C GLU A 25 17.83 2.71 33.92
N LEU A 26 17.13 1.56 33.86
CA LEU A 26 15.70 1.50 33.58
C LEU A 26 14.93 2.16 34.74
N SER A 27 14.05 3.12 34.45
CA SER A 27 13.23 3.75 35.46
C SER A 27 12.06 2.85 35.85
N GLU A 28 11.69 2.87 37.13
CA GLU A 28 10.50 2.13 37.63
C GLU A 28 9.21 2.61 36.95
N PHE A 29 9.17 3.86 36.51
CA PHE A 29 8.05 4.44 35.82
C PHE A 29 7.93 3.88 34.38
N ASP A 30 9.04 3.75 33.66
CA ASP A 30 9.03 3.18 32.30
C ASP A 30 8.65 1.70 32.34
N LEU A 31 9.13 0.94 33.33
CA LEU A 31 8.72 -0.44 33.55
C LEU A 31 7.22 -0.54 33.82
N TYR A 32 6.69 0.31 34.74
CA TYR A 32 5.26 0.36 35.01
C TYR A 32 4.44 0.65 33.75
N LEU A 33 4.82 1.65 32.94
CA LEU A 33 4.13 1.98 31.70
C LEU A 33 4.19 0.83 30.68
N PHE A 34 5.33 0.14 30.59
CA PHE A 34 5.51 -1.00 29.70
C PHE A 34 4.52 -2.13 30.04
N HIS A 35 4.44 -2.52 31.30
CA HIS A 35 3.51 -3.54 31.79
C HIS A 35 2.04 -3.10 31.78
N GLN A 36 1.76 -1.80 31.70
CA GLN A 36 0.39 -1.28 31.51
C GLN A 36 -0.03 -1.18 30.04
N GLY A 37 0.86 -1.48 29.09
CA GLY A 37 0.60 -1.32 27.66
C GLY A 37 0.54 0.15 27.22
N THR A 38 1.17 1.06 27.94
CA THR A 38 1.13 2.51 27.72
C THR A 38 2.51 3.13 27.56
N ASN A 39 3.57 2.33 27.50
CA ASN A 39 4.88 2.81 27.10
C ASN A 39 4.98 2.86 25.58
N TYR A 40 4.70 4.03 24.99
CA TYR A 40 4.72 4.24 23.55
C TYR A 40 6.11 4.55 22.99
N HIS A 41 7.14 4.60 23.87
CA HIS A 41 8.55 4.78 23.54
C HIS A 41 9.41 3.65 24.12
N ALA A 42 8.86 2.44 24.19
CA ALA A 42 9.56 1.27 24.73
C ALA A 42 10.89 0.98 24.01
N TYR A 43 11.06 1.45 22.77
CA TYR A 43 12.31 1.38 22.03
C TYR A 43 13.44 2.22 22.64
N GLU A 44 13.15 3.21 23.47
CA GLU A 44 14.16 3.95 24.23
C GLU A 44 14.65 3.18 25.45
N MET A 45 13.77 2.29 25.98
CA MET A 45 14.01 1.48 27.16
C MET A 45 14.67 0.14 26.82
N LEU A 46 14.14 -0.57 25.81
CA LEU A 46 14.59 -1.90 25.38
C LEU A 46 15.49 -1.80 24.15
N GLY A 47 16.25 -2.87 23.86
CA GLY A 47 17.21 -2.89 22.77
C GLY A 47 18.65 -2.56 23.20
N ALA A 48 19.47 -2.15 22.24
CA ALA A 48 20.89 -1.83 22.42
C ALA A 48 21.12 -0.31 22.33
N HIS A 49 21.58 0.32 23.39
CA HIS A 49 21.78 1.77 23.49
C HIS A 49 23.18 2.13 23.91
N PHE A 50 23.80 3.09 23.22
CA PHE A 50 25.04 3.69 23.67
C PHE A 50 24.80 4.52 24.92
N VAL A 51 25.56 4.21 25.98
CA VAL A 51 25.49 4.90 27.27
C VAL A 51 26.89 5.04 27.86
N GLU A 52 27.04 5.96 28.80
CA GLU A 52 28.24 6.07 29.64
C GLU A 52 27.89 5.67 31.07
N ARG A 53 28.61 4.69 31.64
CA ARG A 53 28.44 4.19 32.99
C ARG A 53 29.79 4.20 33.71
N ASP A 54 29.87 4.85 34.85
CA ASP A 54 31.12 4.97 35.66
C ASP A 54 32.33 5.48 34.87
N GLY A 55 32.09 6.44 33.95
CA GLY A 55 33.12 7.04 33.07
C GLY A 55 33.59 6.15 31.96
N LYS A 56 32.92 5.02 31.68
CA LYS A 56 33.19 4.13 30.54
C LYS A 56 32.06 4.20 29.53
N LYS A 57 32.41 4.43 28.27
CA LYS A 57 31.48 4.31 27.17
C LYS A 57 31.25 2.85 26.79
N GLY A 58 30.05 2.52 26.39
CA GLY A 58 29.67 1.17 25.99
C GLY A 58 28.21 1.10 25.58
N VAL A 59 27.67 -0.11 25.53
CA VAL A 59 26.29 -0.39 25.15
C VAL A 59 25.54 -1.05 26.28
N ARG A 60 24.38 -0.51 26.62
CA ARG A 60 23.38 -1.16 27.46
C ARG A 60 22.45 -1.98 26.55
N PHE A 61 22.35 -3.27 26.86
CA PHE A 61 21.39 -4.19 26.24
C PHE A 61 20.27 -4.48 27.23
N ALA A 62 19.02 -4.39 26.78
CA ALA A 62 17.86 -4.71 27.59
C ALA A 62 16.80 -5.45 26.76
N VAL A 63 16.23 -6.53 27.34
CA VAL A 63 15.26 -7.40 26.66
C VAL A 63 14.20 -7.92 27.62
N TRP A 64 12.95 -7.99 27.16
CA TRP A 64 11.83 -8.60 27.87
C TRP A 64 11.79 -10.10 27.62
N ALA A 65 11.96 -10.91 28.67
CA ALA A 65 11.98 -12.37 28.61
C ALA A 65 11.65 -13.00 29.97
N PRO A 66 10.37 -12.97 30.42
CA PRO A 66 9.94 -13.41 31.75
C PRO A 66 10.22 -14.88 32.04
N HIS A 67 10.17 -15.75 31.02
CA HIS A 67 10.32 -17.19 31.16
C HIS A 67 11.77 -17.67 30.92
N ALA A 68 12.72 -16.75 30.78
CA ALA A 68 14.13 -17.11 30.69
C ALA A 68 14.70 -17.50 32.07
N LYS A 69 15.53 -18.54 32.12
CA LYS A 69 16.32 -18.91 33.28
C LYS A 69 17.60 -18.09 33.37
N SER A 70 18.26 -17.89 32.24
CA SER A 70 19.43 -17.05 32.06
C SER A 70 19.52 -16.54 30.64
N ILE A 71 20.09 -15.33 30.48
CA ILE A 71 20.35 -14.73 29.16
C ILE A 71 21.78 -14.24 29.14
N SER A 72 22.45 -14.36 27.99
CA SER A 72 23.74 -13.72 27.74
C SER A 72 23.70 -12.98 26.39
N VAL A 73 24.35 -11.84 26.33
CA VAL A 73 24.60 -11.16 25.05
C VAL A 73 25.83 -11.79 24.43
N VAL A 74 25.70 -12.25 23.19
CA VAL A 74 26.80 -12.87 22.44
C VAL A 74 26.98 -12.18 21.10
N GLY A 75 28.22 -12.10 20.65
CA GLY A 75 28.58 -11.45 19.39
C GLY A 75 30.06 -11.61 19.08
N ASP A 76 30.53 -10.95 18.03
CA ASP A 76 31.94 -11.01 17.63
C ASP A 76 32.88 -10.46 18.73
N PHE A 77 32.43 -9.50 19.52
CA PHE A 77 33.18 -8.91 20.62
C PHE A 77 33.48 -9.85 21.79
N ASN A 78 32.87 -11.01 21.87
CA ASN A 78 33.11 -12.04 22.88
C ASN A 78 33.20 -13.45 22.30
N GLU A 79 33.53 -13.56 21.01
CA GLU A 79 33.67 -14.85 20.28
C GLU A 79 32.44 -15.73 20.38
N TRP A 80 31.25 -15.13 20.52
CA TRP A 80 29.96 -15.82 20.71
C TRP A 80 29.90 -16.71 21.96
N ASP A 81 30.76 -16.46 22.98
CA ASP A 81 30.80 -17.23 24.22
C ASP A 81 29.66 -16.82 25.16
N THR A 82 28.74 -17.72 25.37
CA THR A 82 27.54 -17.53 26.20
C THR A 82 27.83 -17.36 27.70
N ARG A 83 29.09 -17.47 28.14
CA ARG A 83 29.51 -17.37 29.52
C ARG A 83 30.06 -15.98 29.90
N VAL A 84 30.38 -15.15 28.92
CA VAL A 84 31.17 -13.92 29.12
C VAL A 84 30.33 -12.73 29.53
N ASN A 85 29.18 -12.50 28.89
CA ASN A 85 28.31 -11.35 29.15
C ASN A 85 26.90 -11.77 29.60
N PRO A 86 26.77 -12.38 30.80
CA PRO A 86 25.47 -12.73 31.35
C PRO A 86 24.68 -11.46 31.68
N MET A 87 23.39 -11.47 31.39
CA MET A 87 22.45 -10.41 31.76
C MET A 87 21.95 -10.59 33.18
N THR A 88 21.61 -9.49 33.81
CA THR A 88 20.98 -9.48 35.13
C THR A 88 19.49 -9.25 34.98
N ARG A 89 18.69 -10.00 35.72
CA ARG A 89 17.24 -9.82 35.75
C ARG A 89 16.90 -8.54 36.50
N GLY A 90 16.07 -7.69 35.89
CA GLY A 90 15.64 -6.43 36.49
C GLY A 90 14.74 -6.61 37.70
N ARG A 91 14.37 -5.50 38.34
CA ARG A 91 13.56 -5.49 39.60
C ARG A 91 12.12 -6.00 39.37
N ASP A 92 11.59 -5.82 38.17
CA ASP A 92 10.29 -6.34 37.74
C ASP A 92 10.27 -7.87 37.62
N GLY A 93 11.44 -8.49 37.51
CA GLY A 93 11.59 -9.93 37.33
C GLY A 93 11.34 -10.40 35.90
N GLU A 94 11.16 -9.51 34.91
CA GLU A 94 10.79 -9.86 33.54
C GLU A 94 11.75 -9.32 32.50
N ILE A 95 12.34 -8.15 32.73
CA ILE A 95 13.32 -7.52 31.84
C ILE A 95 14.72 -7.89 32.30
N TRP A 96 15.58 -8.19 31.33
CA TRP A 96 16.99 -8.51 31.54
C TRP A 96 17.86 -7.42 30.98
N GLU A 97 18.93 -7.03 31.68
CA GLU A 97 19.85 -5.99 31.22
C GLU A 97 21.31 -6.34 31.49
N VAL A 98 22.21 -5.79 30.65
CA VAL A 98 23.65 -5.78 30.86
C VAL A 98 24.27 -4.55 30.22
N PHE A 99 25.28 -3.97 30.87
CA PHE A 99 26.14 -2.96 30.25
C PHE A 99 27.48 -3.62 29.86
N ILE A 100 27.87 -3.44 28.61
CA ILE A 100 29.13 -3.97 28.08
C ILE A 100 29.96 -2.76 27.60
N PRO A 101 31.11 -2.49 28.25
CA PRO A 101 31.99 -1.38 27.83
C PRO A 101 32.67 -1.69 26.49
N ASP A 102 33.15 -0.62 25.86
CA ASP A 102 34.01 -0.64 24.67
C ASP A 102 33.40 -1.36 23.44
N ILE A 103 32.06 -1.47 23.38
CA ILE A 103 31.34 -1.93 22.18
C ILE A 103 31.26 -0.78 21.17
N GLU A 104 31.67 -1.07 19.93
CA GLU A 104 31.61 -0.13 18.82
C GLU A 104 30.30 -0.25 18.01
N GLU A 105 29.95 0.78 17.30
CA GLU A 105 28.82 0.76 16.35
C GLU A 105 29.06 -0.28 15.26
N GLY A 106 27.98 -0.96 14.87
CA GLY A 106 28.02 -2.04 13.88
C GLY A 106 28.38 -3.41 14.47
N ALA A 107 28.72 -3.48 15.77
CA ALA A 107 28.95 -4.75 16.46
C ALA A 107 27.73 -5.66 16.31
N VAL A 108 27.99 -6.93 15.96
CA VAL A 108 26.96 -7.96 15.72
C VAL A 108 26.64 -8.67 17.03
N TYR A 109 25.36 -8.88 17.31
CA TYR A 109 24.94 -9.54 18.56
C TYR A 109 23.65 -10.33 18.44
N LYS A 110 23.47 -11.28 19.37
CA LYS A 110 22.22 -11.99 19.66
C LYS A 110 22.04 -12.16 21.17
N TYR A 111 20.83 -12.49 21.58
CA TYR A 111 20.51 -12.98 22.90
C TYR A 111 20.58 -14.51 22.89
N ALA A 112 21.44 -15.08 23.76
CA ALA A 112 21.53 -16.52 24.01
C ALA A 112 20.69 -16.84 25.25
N ILE A 113 19.48 -17.35 25.05
CA ILE A 113 18.46 -17.54 26.08
C ILE A 113 18.41 -19.01 26.50
N GLU A 114 18.51 -19.28 27.81
CA GLU A 114 18.25 -20.58 28.42
C GLU A 114 16.82 -20.58 28.97
N PRO A 115 15.89 -21.40 28.40
CA PRO A 115 14.51 -21.46 28.87
C PRO A 115 14.40 -21.98 30.32
N GLN A 116 13.44 -21.46 31.09
CA GLN A 116 13.26 -21.83 32.49
C GLN A 116 12.94 -23.31 32.72
N TRP A 117 12.19 -23.91 31.81
CA TRP A 117 11.77 -25.32 31.93
C TRP A 117 12.72 -26.31 31.25
N GLY A 118 13.93 -25.85 30.91
CA GLY A 118 14.92 -26.66 30.23
C GLY A 118 14.75 -26.70 28.72
N GLY A 119 15.65 -27.39 28.05
CA GLY A 119 15.75 -27.43 26.60
C GLY A 119 17.08 -26.87 26.11
N PRO A 120 17.32 -26.88 24.81
CA PRO A 120 18.51 -26.26 24.23
C PRO A 120 18.47 -24.74 24.42
N ARG A 121 19.64 -24.12 24.56
CA ARG A 121 19.77 -22.67 24.50
C ARG A 121 19.38 -22.18 23.13
N ILE A 122 18.53 -21.14 23.06
CA ILE A 122 18.03 -20.54 21.83
C ILE A 122 18.72 -19.22 21.55
N MET A 123 18.96 -18.94 20.26
CA MET A 123 19.68 -17.76 19.80
C MET A 123 18.69 -16.81 19.11
N LYS A 124 18.37 -15.70 19.76
CA LYS A 124 17.37 -14.73 19.29
C LYS A 124 18.00 -13.42 18.82
N ALA A 125 17.51 -12.87 17.72
CA ALA A 125 17.76 -11.47 17.39
C ALA A 125 17.05 -10.55 18.39
N ASP A 126 17.48 -9.31 18.48
CA ASP A 126 16.87 -8.36 19.38
C ASP A 126 15.51 -7.88 18.82
N PRO A 127 14.40 -8.05 19.55
CA PRO A 127 13.09 -7.55 19.12
C PRO A 127 13.06 -6.05 18.88
N TYR A 128 13.90 -5.28 19.58
CA TYR A 128 14.06 -3.83 19.48
C TYR A 128 15.35 -3.42 18.73
N GLY A 129 15.99 -4.34 18.00
CA GLY A 129 17.20 -4.05 17.25
C GLY A 129 16.96 -3.05 16.13
N PHE A 130 17.74 -1.96 16.06
CA PHE A 130 17.57 -0.88 15.10
C PHE A 130 18.19 -1.16 13.74
N TYR A 131 19.08 -2.15 13.66
CA TYR A 131 19.73 -2.57 12.44
C TYR A 131 19.99 -4.07 12.46
N ALA A 132 19.89 -4.72 11.33
CA ALA A 132 20.11 -6.16 11.17
C ALA A 132 21.32 -6.47 10.28
N GLU A 133 21.89 -7.65 10.45
CA GLU A 133 22.82 -8.17 9.47
C GLU A 133 22.12 -8.40 8.13
N LYS A 134 22.91 -8.25 7.07
CA LYS A 134 22.46 -8.60 5.72
C LYS A 134 22.31 -10.12 5.62
N LYS A 135 21.20 -10.59 5.07
CA LYS A 135 20.97 -12.02 4.85
C LYS A 135 22.12 -12.69 4.06
N PRO A 136 22.43 -13.98 4.27
CA PRO A 136 21.67 -14.96 5.07
C PRO A 136 21.87 -14.87 6.58
N ASN A 137 22.69 -13.95 7.07
CA ASN A 137 22.91 -13.76 8.48
C ASN A 137 21.65 -13.25 9.19
N THR A 138 21.57 -13.43 10.52
CA THR A 138 20.32 -13.24 11.26
C THR A 138 20.50 -12.55 12.62
N ALA A 139 21.64 -11.91 12.85
CA ALA A 139 21.88 -11.18 14.08
C ALA A 139 21.46 -9.70 13.98
N SER A 140 21.30 -9.08 15.13
CA SER A 140 21.13 -7.63 15.24
C SER A 140 22.49 -6.95 15.23
N ARG A 141 22.50 -5.68 14.84
CA ARG A 141 23.68 -4.80 14.89
C ARG A 141 23.41 -3.62 15.81
N VAL A 142 24.40 -3.28 16.62
CA VAL A 142 24.35 -2.05 17.41
C VAL A 142 24.37 -0.86 16.46
N TYR A 143 23.46 0.08 16.62
CA TYR A 143 23.34 1.25 15.76
C TYR A 143 22.98 2.49 16.58
N ASP A 144 23.66 3.61 16.30
CA ASP A 144 23.39 4.89 16.92
C ASP A 144 22.43 5.72 16.05
N LEU A 145 21.18 5.82 16.48
CA LEU A 145 20.15 6.59 15.79
C LEU A 145 20.29 8.11 15.94
N SER A 146 21.13 8.60 16.86
CA SER A 146 21.23 10.03 17.18
C SER A 146 22.06 10.87 16.18
N LYS A 147 22.71 10.22 15.21
CA LYS A 147 23.70 10.86 14.32
C LYS A 147 23.10 11.62 13.14
N TYR A 148 21.89 11.26 12.72
CA TYR A 148 21.29 11.84 11.53
C TYR A 148 20.73 13.23 11.82
N GLU A 149 21.07 14.19 10.97
CA GLU A 149 20.59 15.58 11.05
C GLU A 149 19.50 15.79 9.99
N TRP A 150 18.25 15.89 10.42
CA TRP A 150 17.11 16.13 9.58
C TRP A 150 17.04 17.55 9.00
N LYS A 151 16.54 17.70 7.78
CA LYS A 151 16.38 18.98 7.07
C LYS A 151 14.94 19.29 6.71
N ASP A 152 14.01 18.48 7.12
CA ASP A 152 12.61 18.47 6.74
C ASP A 152 11.68 19.33 7.64
N GLY A 153 12.25 20.23 8.44
CA GLY A 153 11.47 21.12 9.31
C GLY A 153 10.37 21.91 8.59
N ASP A 154 10.67 22.43 7.40
CA ASP A 154 9.69 23.18 6.59
C ASP A 154 8.53 22.31 6.12
N TRP A 155 8.77 21.03 5.84
CA TRP A 155 7.75 20.06 5.48
C TRP A 155 6.69 19.91 6.57
N PHE A 156 7.11 19.70 7.82
CA PHE A 156 6.20 19.57 8.95
C PHE A 156 5.45 20.87 9.25
N GLU A 157 6.09 22.03 9.10
CA GLU A 157 5.41 23.31 9.24
C GLU A 157 4.36 23.55 8.16
N GLN A 158 4.57 23.08 6.95
CA GLN A 158 3.58 23.14 5.88
C GLN A 158 2.41 22.18 6.16
N LYS A 159 2.67 20.95 6.59
CA LYS A 159 1.62 19.96 6.92
C LYS A 159 0.65 20.44 8.00
N LYS A 160 1.11 21.23 8.97
CA LYS A 160 0.26 21.78 10.03
C LYS A 160 -0.81 22.75 9.53
N LYS A 161 -0.65 23.31 8.32
CA LYS A 161 -1.53 24.36 7.78
C LYS A 161 -2.73 23.83 7.03
N GLU A 162 -2.72 22.59 6.58
CA GLU A 162 -3.71 22.04 5.67
C GLU A 162 -4.16 20.65 6.13
N SER A 163 -5.46 20.37 5.94
CA SER A 163 -6.03 19.05 6.21
C SER A 163 -5.65 18.04 5.11
N SER A 164 -5.26 16.83 5.49
CA SER A 164 -4.99 15.74 4.54
C SER A 164 -6.24 15.37 3.71
N TYR A 165 -7.44 15.60 4.25
CA TYR A 165 -8.69 15.30 3.56
C TYR A 165 -8.94 16.23 2.36
N GLU A 166 -8.47 17.49 2.44
CA GLU A 166 -8.69 18.56 1.48
C GLU A 166 -7.50 18.78 0.54
N ARG A 167 -6.60 17.82 0.45
CA ARG A 167 -5.42 17.83 -0.44
C ARG A 167 -5.47 16.71 -1.46
N PRO A 168 -4.82 16.87 -2.62
CA PRO A 168 -4.64 15.74 -3.52
C PRO A 168 -3.80 14.67 -2.84
N MET A 169 -4.27 13.43 -2.89
CA MET A 169 -3.53 12.26 -2.47
C MET A 169 -3.55 11.27 -3.62
N LEU A 170 -2.45 11.22 -4.32
CA LEU A 170 -2.18 10.31 -5.42
C LEU A 170 -0.90 9.56 -5.07
N THR A 171 -1.07 8.32 -4.65
CA THR A 171 -0.02 7.48 -4.08
C THR A 171 0.58 6.57 -5.13
N TYR A 172 1.89 6.51 -5.18
CA TYR A 172 2.67 5.55 -5.96
C TYR A 172 3.16 4.44 -5.04
N GLU A 173 2.58 3.24 -5.13
CA GLU A 173 2.94 2.08 -4.32
C GLU A 173 4.17 1.40 -4.94
N VAL A 174 5.19 1.13 -4.11
CA VAL A 174 6.51 0.70 -4.57
C VAL A 174 7.05 -0.46 -3.77
N HIS A 175 7.47 -1.53 -4.45
CA HIS A 175 8.39 -2.52 -3.90
C HIS A 175 9.83 -2.11 -4.21
N ALA A 176 10.58 -1.70 -3.19
CA ALA A 176 11.91 -1.12 -3.34
C ALA A 176 12.90 -2.03 -4.09
N GLY A 177 12.81 -3.34 -3.89
CA GLY A 177 13.71 -4.34 -4.47
C GLY A 177 13.47 -4.65 -5.95
N SER A 178 12.33 -4.25 -6.53
CA SER A 178 11.98 -4.56 -7.92
C SER A 178 11.50 -3.36 -8.74
N TRP A 179 11.47 -2.15 -8.17
CA TRP A 179 11.19 -0.95 -8.95
C TRP A 179 12.24 -0.75 -10.04
N ARG A 180 13.50 -0.82 -9.66
CA ARG A 180 14.63 -0.82 -10.58
C ARG A 180 15.81 -1.54 -9.94
N ARG A 181 16.63 -2.21 -10.78
CA ARG A 181 17.89 -2.83 -10.37
C ARG A 181 19.06 -2.21 -11.11
N THR A 182 20.28 -2.43 -10.60
CA THR A 182 21.51 -2.07 -11.29
C THR A 182 21.66 -2.91 -12.56
N LYS A 183 22.63 -2.57 -13.41
CA LYS A 183 22.96 -3.33 -14.64
C LYS A 183 23.38 -4.78 -14.34
N ASP A 184 23.93 -5.02 -13.16
CA ASP A 184 24.40 -6.32 -12.71
C ASP A 184 23.29 -7.13 -12.02
N GLY A 185 22.06 -6.57 -11.95
CA GLY A 185 20.88 -7.21 -11.32
C GLY A 185 20.80 -7.03 -9.81
N GLU A 186 21.71 -6.24 -9.19
CA GLU A 186 21.71 -5.95 -7.77
C GLU A 186 20.61 -4.94 -7.38
N TYR A 187 20.25 -4.92 -6.10
CA TYR A 187 19.34 -3.91 -5.55
C TYR A 187 19.93 -2.50 -5.62
N LEU A 188 19.09 -1.50 -5.86
CA LEU A 188 19.46 -0.12 -5.61
C LEU A 188 19.58 0.11 -4.10
N SER A 189 20.54 0.94 -3.70
CA SER A 189 20.61 1.41 -2.32
C SER A 189 19.48 2.41 -2.01
N TYR A 190 19.19 2.67 -0.72
CA TYR A 190 18.27 3.73 -0.32
C TYR A 190 18.66 5.09 -0.90
N ARG A 191 19.96 5.38 -1.02
CA ARG A 191 20.44 6.62 -1.64
C ARG A 191 20.21 6.66 -3.14
N ASP A 192 20.45 5.52 -3.85
CA ASP A 192 20.13 5.43 -5.28
C ASP A 192 18.62 5.54 -5.54
N LEU A 193 17.80 4.96 -4.66
CA LEU A 193 16.35 5.12 -4.69
C LEU A 193 15.95 6.58 -4.45
N ALA A 194 16.57 7.26 -3.48
CA ALA A 194 16.32 8.67 -3.22
C ALA A 194 16.58 9.53 -4.46
N ASP A 195 17.66 9.27 -5.18
CA ASP A 195 18.00 10.06 -6.36
C ASP A 195 17.14 9.72 -7.59
N GLN A 196 16.77 8.46 -7.78
CA GLN A 196 16.06 8.02 -8.98
C GLN A 196 14.55 7.98 -8.81
N LEU A 197 14.04 7.41 -7.70
CA LEU A 197 12.62 7.25 -7.46
C LEU A 197 11.94 8.58 -7.14
N ILE A 198 12.56 9.42 -6.29
CA ILE A 198 11.98 10.72 -5.92
C ILE A 198 11.87 11.64 -7.15
N ASP A 199 12.90 11.69 -7.99
CA ASP A 199 12.87 12.45 -9.25
C ASP A 199 11.78 11.94 -10.20
N TYR A 200 11.63 10.62 -10.32
CA TYR A 200 10.59 10.00 -11.14
C TYR A 200 9.18 10.31 -10.63
N VAL A 201 8.93 10.11 -9.34
CA VAL A 201 7.63 10.34 -8.69
C VAL A 201 7.20 11.81 -8.83
N LYS A 202 8.16 12.73 -8.61
CA LYS A 202 7.94 14.17 -8.82
C LYS A 202 7.58 14.51 -10.27
N LYS A 203 8.32 13.98 -11.24
CA LYS A 203 8.05 14.16 -12.67
C LYS A 203 6.71 13.58 -13.11
N MET A 204 6.29 12.49 -12.49
CA MET A 204 5.01 11.85 -12.73
C MET A 204 3.84 12.51 -11.99
N ASN A 205 4.08 13.56 -11.19
CA ASN A 205 3.09 14.30 -10.40
C ASN A 205 2.35 13.44 -9.35
N TYR A 206 3.01 12.41 -8.80
CA TYR A 206 2.53 11.75 -7.59
C TYR A 206 2.82 12.61 -6.36
N THR A 207 2.00 12.50 -5.36
CA THR A 207 2.09 13.28 -4.12
C THR A 207 2.62 12.47 -2.94
N HIS A 208 2.51 11.15 -3.00
CA HIS A 208 2.89 10.22 -1.96
C HIS A 208 3.61 9.01 -2.56
N ILE A 209 4.53 8.44 -1.81
CA ILE A 209 5.06 7.10 -2.06
C ILE A 209 4.58 6.21 -0.92
N GLU A 210 4.02 5.05 -1.25
CA GLU A 210 3.75 3.99 -0.28
C GLU A 210 4.72 2.83 -0.53
N PHE A 211 5.64 2.62 0.39
CA PHE A 211 6.55 1.48 0.30
C PHE A 211 5.88 0.23 0.86
N MET A 212 5.88 -0.85 0.08
CA MET A 212 5.64 -2.18 0.62
C MET A 212 6.60 -2.44 1.78
N PRO A 213 6.32 -3.41 2.69
CA PRO A 213 6.99 -3.47 3.99
C PRO A 213 8.51 -3.41 3.91
N LEU A 214 9.11 -2.42 4.58
CA LEU A 214 10.56 -2.21 4.67
C LEU A 214 11.16 -2.70 5.99
N CYS A 215 10.37 -3.28 6.88
CA CYS A 215 10.91 -3.94 8.07
C CYS A 215 11.79 -5.13 7.68
N GLU A 216 12.81 -5.44 8.50
CA GLU A 216 13.71 -6.57 8.21
C GLU A 216 12.96 -7.91 8.19
N HIS A 217 13.21 -8.72 7.16
CA HIS A 217 12.54 -9.98 6.92
C HIS A 217 13.49 -10.99 6.27
N PRO A 218 13.33 -12.32 6.52
CA PRO A 218 14.28 -13.32 6.04
C PRO A 218 14.06 -13.72 4.58
N PHE A 219 12.82 -13.66 4.09
CA PHE A 219 12.42 -14.23 2.81
C PHE A 219 11.91 -13.16 1.83
N ASP A 220 12.61 -12.95 0.71
CA ASP A 220 12.25 -11.94 -0.30
C ASP A 220 10.89 -12.21 -0.95
N GLY A 221 10.53 -13.49 -1.13
CA GLY A 221 9.24 -13.90 -1.68
C GLY A 221 8.04 -13.62 -0.77
N SER A 222 8.27 -13.15 0.46
CA SER A 222 7.21 -12.61 1.33
C SER A 222 6.91 -11.14 1.03
N TRP A 223 7.67 -10.50 0.14
CA TRP A 223 7.57 -9.08 -0.20
C TRP A 223 7.70 -8.12 0.99
N GLY A 224 8.25 -8.64 2.11
CA GLY A 224 8.38 -7.92 3.38
C GLY A 224 7.29 -8.22 4.41
N TYR A 225 6.23 -8.98 4.08
CA TYR A 225 5.12 -9.25 5.01
C TYR A 225 5.45 -10.29 6.10
N GLN A 226 6.58 -10.98 6.03
CA GLN A 226 7.03 -11.95 7.07
C GLN A 226 8.18 -11.36 7.89
N ILE A 227 7.86 -10.45 8.80
CA ILE A 227 8.82 -9.63 9.54
C ILE A 227 9.52 -10.43 10.63
N THR A 228 10.85 -10.20 10.79
CA THR A 228 11.67 -10.62 11.93
C THR A 228 12.19 -9.45 12.76
N GLY A 229 12.43 -8.27 12.16
CA GLY A 229 12.97 -7.09 12.82
C GLY A 229 12.04 -5.89 12.67
N TYR A 230 11.14 -5.68 13.63
CA TYR A 230 10.13 -4.62 13.58
C TYR A 230 10.71 -3.21 13.67
N TYR A 231 11.82 -3.04 14.38
CA TYR A 231 12.49 -1.75 14.58
C TYR A 231 13.69 -1.55 13.65
N ALA A 232 13.94 -2.49 12.75
CA ALA A 232 15.01 -2.39 11.77
C ALA A 232 14.44 -2.18 10.37
N VAL A 233 14.83 -1.10 9.71
CA VAL A 233 14.64 -1.01 8.26
C VAL A 233 15.53 -2.04 7.58
N THR A 234 15.03 -2.71 6.53
CA THR A 234 15.77 -3.83 5.94
C THR A 234 17.15 -3.44 5.45
N SER A 235 18.14 -4.23 5.85
CA SER A 235 19.57 -4.05 5.52
C SER A 235 19.91 -4.30 4.05
N ARG A 236 18.95 -4.79 3.26
CA ARG A 236 19.12 -5.08 1.81
C ARG A 236 19.57 -3.88 1.03
N PHE A 237 19.04 -2.71 1.37
CA PHE A 237 19.18 -1.47 0.60
C PHE A 237 20.12 -0.45 1.27
N GLY A 238 20.65 -0.72 2.44
CA GLY A 238 21.57 0.17 3.15
C GLY A 238 21.37 0.21 4.65
N THR A 239 21.80 1.33 5.24
CA THR A 239 21.72 1.59 6.67
C THR A 239 20.43 2.36 7.04
N PRO A 240 20.07 2.43 8.34
CA PRO A 240 19.01 3.31 8.82
C PRO A 240 19.14 4.76 8.37
N ASP A 241 20.35 5.33 8.41
CA ASP A 241 20.59 6.71 7.96
C ASP A 241 20.46 6.88 6.44
N ASP A 242 20.67 5.84 5.64
CA ASP A 242 20.43 5.89 4.20
C ASP A 242 18.92 5.95 3.90
N PHE A 243 18.09 5.26 4.70
CA PHE A 243 16.64 5.38 4.57
C PHE A 243 16.13 6.75 5.08
N ARG A 244 16.69 7.27 6.18
CA ARG A 244 16.41 8.64 6.63
C ARG A 244 16.73 9.68 5.55
N TYR A 245 17.85 9.51 4.85
CA TYR A 245 18.20 10.36 3.71
C TYR A 245 17.15 10.28 2.59
N LEU A 246 16.60 9.11 2.31
CA LEU A 246 15.53 8.93 1.32
C LEU A 246 14.27 9.72 1.72
N VAL A 247 13.85 9.60 2.98
CA VAL A 247 12.68 10.31 3.52
C VAL A 247 12.89 11.82 3.49
N ASP A 248 14.02 12.30 3.99
CA ASP A 248 14.41 13.72 3.99
C ASP A 248 14.37 14.30 2.56
N LYS A 249 14.95 13.54 1.59
CA LYS A 249 14.94 13.89 0.17
C LYS A 249 13.52 13.93 -0.43
N ALA A 250 12.62 13.04 -0.01
CA ALA A 250 11.22 13.06 -0.42
C ALA A 250 10.53 14.32 0.08
N HIS A 251 10.71 14.67 1.34
CA HIS A 251 10.17 15.88 1.97
C HIS A 251 10.67 17.17 1.31
N GLU A 252 11.99 17.28 1.01
CA GLU A 252 12.56 18.39 0.24
C GLU A 252 11.88 18.57 -1.13
N ASN A 253 11.31 17.50 -1.69
CA ASN A 253 10.61 17.52 -2.99
C ASN A 253 9.09 17.56 -2.89
N GLY A 254 8.54 17.73 -1.69
CA GLY A 254 7.10 17.84 -1.46
C GLY A 254 6.35 16.51 -1.59
N ILE A 255 7.04 15.37 -1.35
CA ILE A 255 6.50 14.01 -1.47
C ILE A 255 6.44 13.39 -0.07
N ALA A 256 5.25 12.92 0.31
CA ALA A 256 5.02 12.21 1.56
C ALA A 256 5.42 10.73 1.45
N ILE A 257 5.89 10.15 2.56
CA ILE A 257 6.27 8.73 2.65
C ILE A 257 5.30 7.98 3.56
N ILE A 258 4.66 6.96 3.01
CA ILE A 258 3.82 5.99 3.71
C ILE A 258 4.58 4.67 3.71
N MET A 259 4.55 3.97 4.83
CA MET A 259 5.10 2.63 4.94
C MET A 259 3.98 1.61 5.19
N ASP A 260 4.04 0.51 4.47
CA ASP A 260 3.19 -0.64 4.75
C ASP A 260 3.70 -1.35 6.01
N TRP A 261 2.83 -1.50 7.00
CA TRP A 261 3.15 -2.01 8.33
C TRP A 261 2.27 -3.20 8.70
N VAL A 262 2.88 -4.25 9.20
CA VAL A 262 2.25 -5.56 9.44
C VAL A 262 2.14 -5.87 10.93
N PRO A 263 1.22 -5.25 11.70
CA PRO A 263 1.02 -5.55 13.11
C PRO A 263 0.14 -6.79 13.34
N GLY A 264 -0.35 -7.43 12.28
CA GLY A 264 -1.25 -8.58 12.36
C GLY A 264 -0.54 -9.85 12.76
N HIS A 265 0.63 -10.09 12.22
CA HIS A 265 1.33 -11.36 12.36
C HIS A 265 2.83 -11.22 12.11
N PHE A 266 3.60 -12.24 12.51
CA PHE A 266 5.04 -12.33 12.30
C PHE A 266 5.46 -13.74 11.84
N CYS A 267 6.65 -13.87 11.26
CA CYS A 267 7.16 -15.14 10.77
C CYS A 267 7.57 -16.11 11.89
N LYS A 268 7.72 -17.39 11.53
CA LYS A 268 8.04 -18.49 12.47
C LYS A 268 9.52 -18.80 12.59
N ASP A 269 10.38 -18.00 11.97
CA ASP A 269 11.81 -18.18 11.97
C ASP A 269 12.38 -18.21 13.39
N GLU A 270 13.29 -19.15 13.67
CA GLU A 270 13.80 -19.42 15.03
C GLU A 270 14.47 -18.21 15.68
N GLN A 271 15.10 -17.33 14.91
CA GLN A 271 15.74 -16.13 15.41
C GLN A 271 14.75 -15.00 15.72
N GLY A 272 13.49 -15.08 15.25
CA GLY A 272 12.45 -14.08 15.42
C GLY A 272 11.67 -14.20 16.73
N LEU A 273 10.46 -13.64 16.72
CA LEU A 273 9.64 -13.45 17.93
C LEU A 273 8.99 -14.71 18.46
N ARG A 274 8.71 -15.71 17.60
CA ARG A 274 7.99 -16.92 18.00
C ARG A 274 8.73 -17.66 19.12
N HIS A 275 8.02 -18.01 20.19
CA HIS A 275 8.57 -18.66 21.40
C HIS A 275 9.86 -17.98 21.86
N PHE A 276 9.82 -16.64 21.98
CA PHE A 276 11.02 -15.84 22.10
C PHE A 276 11.93 -16.25 23.26
N ASP A 277 11.37 -16.56 24.42
CA ASP A 277 12.11 -17.03 25.60
C ASP A 277 11.89 -18.51 25.93
N GLY A 278 11.41 -19.27 24.93
CA GLY A 278 11.11 -20.69 25.04
C GLY A 278 9.65 -21.01 25.37
N GLN A 279 8.82 -19.98 25.50
CA GLN A 279 7.37 -20.04 25.68
C GLN A 279 6.68 -19.05 24.72
N THR A 280 5.36 -19.11 24.65
CA THR A 280 4.54 -18.10 23.98
C THR A 280 4.70 -16.76 24.71
N LEU A 281 5.19 -15.75 24.01
CA LEU A 281 5.45 -14.43 24.58
C LEU A 281 4.76 -13.31 23.80
N TYR A 282 4.99 -13.22 22.51
CA TYR A 282 4.33 -12.28 21.60
C TYR A 282 3.04 -12.83 21.03
N GLU A 283 2.87 -14.13 21.02
CA GLU A 283 1.70 -14.87 20.58
C GLU A 283 0.88 -15.43 21.75
N SER A 284 -0.38 -15.77 21.47
CA SER A 284 -1.30 -16.36 22.45
C SER A 284 -0.92 -17.82 22.79
N ASP A 285 -1.19 -18.24 24.05
CA ASP A 285 -1.12 -19.64 24.47
C ASP A 285 -2.17 -20.53 23.80
N ASN A 286 -3.22 -19.92 23.26
CA ASN A 286 -4.23 -20.63 22.47
C ASN A 286 -3.80 -20.73 21.01
N GLU A 287 -3.44 -21.93 20.57
CA GLU A 287 -2.98 -22.22 19.21
C GLU A 287 -4.00 -21.72 18.14
N GLN A 288 -5.31 -21.80 18.40
CA GLN A 288 -6.32 -21.30 17.47
C GLN A 288 -6.32 -19.77 17.34
N LEU A 289 -5.78 -19.02 18.27
CA LEU A 289 -5.57 -17.58 18.18
C LEU A 289 -4.20 -17.26 17.58
N ALA A 290 -3.16 -18.00 18.01
CA ALA A 290 -1.78 -17.77 17.62
C ALA A 290 -1.49 -18.15 16.14
N GLU A 291 -2.00 -19.28 15.66
CA GLU A 291 -1.66 -19.79 14.33
C GLU A 291 -2.41 -19.07 13.22
N ASN A 292 -1.70 -18.52 12.25
CA ASN A 292 -2.25 -18.06 10.98
C ASN A 292 -1.98 -19.13 9.92
N TRP A 293 -2.94 -20.01 9.71
CA TRP A 293 -2.74 -21.15 8.80
C TRP A 293 -2.73 -20.76 7.32
N GLU A 294 -3.39 -19.65 6.96
CA GLU A 294 -3.47 -19.20 5.57
C GLU A 294 -2.11 -18.73 5.06
N TRP A 295 -1.37 -17.98 5.89
CA TRP A 295 -0.06 -17.42 5.52
C TRP A 295 1.13 -18.14 6.16
N GLY A 296 0.86 -19.16 7.02
CA GLY A 296 1.90 -19.92 7.70
C GLY A 296 2.68 -19.13 8.75
N THR A 297 2.11 -18.03 9.24
CA THR A 297 2.70 -17.09 10.22
C THR A 297 2.08 -17.27 11.61
N THR A 298 2.45 -16.42 12.54
CA THR A 298 1.94 -16.40 13.93
C THR A 298 1.31 -15.04 14.21
N ASN A 299 0.07 -15.00 14.71
CA ASN A 299 -0.61 -13.77 15.09
C ASN A 299 -0.11 -13.25 16.45
N PHE A 300 -0.11 -11.93 16.63
CA PHE A 300 0.17 -11.28 17.90
C PHE A 300 -0.96 -11.49 18.92
N ASP A 301 -0.60 -11.56 20.21
CA ASP A 301 -1.54 -11.52 21.33
C ASP A 301 -1.83 -10.07 21.74
N TYR A 302 -2.88 -9.49 21.18
CA TYR A 302 -3.28 -8.10 21.50
C TYR A 302 -3.83 -7.95 22.93
N GLY A 303 -4.18 -9.04 23.60
CA GLY A 303 -4.60 -9.04 24.98
C GLY A 303 -3.46 -8.80 25.96
N ARG A 304 -2.22 -9.05 25.54
CA ARG A 304 -1.02 -8.86 26.36
C ARG A 304 -0.54 -7.41 26.29
N THR A 305 -0.48 -6.75 27.44
CA THR A 305 -0.17 -5.31 27.53
C THR A 305 1.23 -4.98 27.01
N GLU A 306 2.22 -5.84 27.26
CA GLU A 306 3.60 -5.68 26.77
C GLU A 306 3.67 -5.76 25.24
N VAL A 307 2.83 -6.61 24.62
CA VAL A 307 2.71 -6.69 23.15
C VAL A 307 2.07 -5.42 22.59
N GLN A 308 1.09 -4.83 23.29
CA GLN A 308 0.54 -3.52 22.91
C GLN A 308 1.62 -2.43 23.01
N SER A 309 2.43 -2.41 24.11
CA SER A 309 3.58 -1.50 24.22
C SER A 309 4.57 -1.69 23.07
N PHE A 310 4.92 -2.94 22.72
CA PHE A 310 5.80 -3.26 21.60
C PHE A 310 5.28 -2.71 20.28
N LEU A 311 4.02 -2.98 19.92
CA LEU A 311 3.47 -2.60 18.63
C LEU A 311 3.20 -1.09 18.52
N ILE A 312 2.65 -0.44 19.57
CA ILE A 312 2.39 1.01 19.55
C ILE A 312 3.72 1.78 19.53
N SER A 313 4.69 1.34 20.35
CA SER A 313 6.04 1.92 20.34
C SER A 313 6.72 1.73 18.98
N ASN A 314 6.48 0.63 18.29
CA ASN A 314 7.01 0.42 16.95
C ASN A 314 6.40 1.40 15.92
N ALA A 315 5.09 1.63 15.99
CA ALA A 315 4.46 2.64 15.14
C ALA A 315 5.03 4.05 15.43
N MET A 316 5.15 4.44 16.71
CA MET A 316 5.78 5.72 17.10
C MET A 316 7.21 5.85 16.59
N PHE A 317 8.00 4.80 16.70
CA PHE A 317 9.38 4.75 16.22
C PHE A 317 9.51 5.12 14.74
N TRP A 318 8.61 4.64 13.89
CA TRP A 318 8.63 4.99 12.47
C TRP A 318 8.33 6.46 12.22
N PHE A 319 7.40 7.06 12.98
CA PHE A 319 7.10 8.49 12.89
C PHE A 319 8.22 9.37 13.47
N GLU A 320 8.82 8.97 14.59
CA GLU A 320 9.75 9.82 15.34
C GLU A 320 11.20 9.70 14.89
N GLU A 321 11.62 8.47 14.55
CA GLU A 321 13.01 8.21 14.15
C GLU A 321 13.20 8.22 12.63
N PHE A 322 12.15 7.95 11.85
CA PHE A 322 12.24 7.93 10.40
C PHE A 322 11.38 8.99 9.71
N HIS A 323 10.67 9.82 10.47
CA HIS A 323 9.86 10.93 9.97
C HIS A 323 8.86 10.56 8.85
N ILE A 324 8.39 9.30 8.81
CA ILE A 324 7.38 8.91 7.82
C ILE A 324 6.07 9.67 8.04
N ASP A 325 5.29 9.84 6.98
CA ASP A 325 4.02 10.59 7.00
C ASP A 325 2.82 9.73 7.34
N GLY A 326 2.93 8.42 7.14
CA GLY A 326 1.82 7.52 7.39
C GLY A 326 2.19 6.05 7.45
N LEU A 327 1.25 5.28 7.99
CA LEU A 327 1.25 3.82 7.98
C LEU A 327 0.03 3.30 7.25
N ARG A 328 0.22 2.39 6.31
CA ARG A 328 -0.84 1.50 5.82
C ARG A 328 -0.78 0.23 6.64
N ILE A 329 -1.89 -0.10 7.30
CA ILE A 329 -1.98 -1.26 8.18
C ILE A 329 -2.49 -2.44 7.37
N ASP A 330 -1.62 -3.45 7.23
CA ASP A 330 -1.88 -4.68 6.51
C ASP A 330 -2.97 -5.53 7.17
N ALA A 331 -3.84 -6.11 6.35
CA ALA A 331 -4.77 -7.17 6.72
C ALA A 331 -5.61 -6.90 7.99
N VAL A 332 -6.14 -5.70 8.16
CA VAL A 332 -6.97 -5.33 9.32
C VAL A 332 -8.17 -6.27 9.49
N ALA A 333 -8.73 -6.78 8.40
CA ALA A 333 -9.80 -7.79 8.46
C ALA A 333 -9.35 -9.07 9.20
N ASN A 334 -8.12 -9.54 8.99
CA ASN A 334 -7.57 -10.69 9.72
C ASN A 334 -7.41 -10.41 11.22
N MET A 335 -7.12 -9.16 11.60
CA MET A 335 -7.03 -8.76 13.00
C MET A 335 -8.41 -8.70 13.66
N LEU A 336 -9.43 -8.19 12.95
CA LEU A 336 -10.78 -7.95 13.50
C LEU A 336 -11.63 -9.21 13.64
N TYR A 337 -11.41 -10.24 12.80
CA TYR A 337 -12.23 -11.44 12.78
C TYR A 337 -11.47 -12.68 13.23
N LEU A 338 -11.89 -13.28 14.35
CA LEU A 338 -11.31 -14.52 14.90
C LEU A 338 -11.45 -15.73 13.96
N ASN A 339 -12.42 -15.69 13.05
CA ASN A 339 -12.67 -16.74 12.06
C ASN A 339 -12.21 -16.39 10.63
N TYR A 340 -11.40 -15.34 10.45
CA TYR A 340 -10.90 -14.97 9.13
C TYR A 340 -10.07 -16.12 8.51
N GLY A 341 -10.39 -16.52 7.29
CA GLY A 341 -9.72 -17.63 6.60
C GLY A 341 -9.87 -19.02 7.26
N ARG A 342 -10.76 -19.19 8.25
CA ARG A 342 -10.87 -20.42 9.06
C ARG A 342 -12.21 -21.11 8.82
N LYS A 343 -12.21 -22.44 8.99
CA LYS A 343 -13.42 -23.26 8.92
C LYS A 343 -14.10 -23.34 10.28
N ASP A 344 -15.36 -23.79 10.24
CA ASP A 344 -16.12 -24.08 11.47
C ASP A 344 -15.34 -25.07 12.36
N GLY A 345 -15.16 -24.71 13.63
CA GLY A 345 -14.39 -25.48 14.62
C GLY A 345 -12.88 -25.27 14.62
N GLU A 346 -12.33 -24.47 13.70
CA GLU A 346 -10.90 -24.13 13.62
C GLU A 346 -10.58 -22.75 14.26
N TRP A 347 -11.51 -22.15 15.00
CA TRP A 347 -11.35 -20.86 15.65
C TRP A 347 -12.04 -20.81 17.00
N THR A 348 -11.56 -19.94 17.88
CA THR A 348 -12.12 -19.73 19.23
C THR A 348 -12.97 -18.46 19.22
N PRO A 349 -14.25 -18.50 19.61
CA PRO A 349 -15.09 -17.32 19.70
C PRO A 349 -14.65 -16.40 20.86
N ASN A 350 -15.01 -15.12 20.77
CA ASN A 350 -14.79 -14.17 21.87
C ASN A 350 -15.69 -14.51 23.09
N LYS A 351 -15.51 -13.79 24.19
CA LYS A 351 -16.27 -13.99 25.45
C LYS A 351 -17.79 -13.86 25.33
N TYR A 352 -18.30 -13.33 24.24
CA TYR A 352 -19.73 -13.23 23.93
C TYR A 352 -20.23 -14.33 22.98
N GLY A 353 -19.33 -15.18 22.49
CA GLY A 353 -19.64 -16.24 21.51
C GLY A 353 -19.64 -15.76 20.05
N ASP A 354 -19.09 -14.58 19.78
CA ASP A 354 -19.08 -13.92 18.47
C ASP A 354 -17.70 -14.00 17.80
N THR A 355 -17.64 -13.60 16.53
CA THR A 355 -16.44 -13.64 15.67
C THR A 355 -15.49 -12.45 15.85
N GLY A 356 -15.92 -11.36 16.49
CA GLY A 356 -15.11 -10.16 16.65
C GLY A 356 -13.95 -10.36 17.64
N ASN A 357 -12.73 -10.00 17.23
CA ASN A 357 -11.56 -10.00 18.11
C ASN A 357 -11.54 -8.69 18.94
N LEU A 358 -12.03 -8.78 20.17
CA LEU A 358 -12.20 -7.61 21.02
C LEU A 358 -10.86 -6.97 21.41
N GLU A 359 -9.86 -7.79 21.66
CA GLU A 359 -8.51 -7.37 22.03
C GLU A 359 -7.84 -6.62 20.88
N ALA A 360 -7.97 -7.09 19.66
CA ALA A 360 -7.47 -6.39 18.46
C ALA A 360 -8.22 -5.08 18.20
N MET A 361 -9.55 -5.05 18.42
CA MET A 361 -10.35 -3.84 18.30
C MET A 361 -9.91 -2.76 19.29
N ASP A 362 -9.65 -3.14 20.54
CA ASP A 362 -9.19 -2.23 21.58
C ASP A 362 -7.76 -1.76 21.29
N PHE A 363 -6.90 -2.65 20.81
CA PHE A 363 -5.54 -2.30 20.34
C PHE A 363 -5.56 -1.28 19.20
N LEU A 364 -6.35 -1.51 18.13
CA LEU A 364 -6.42 -0.61 16.97
C LEU A 364 -6.93 0.78 17.34
N LYS A 365 -7.93 0.87 18.22
CA LYS A 365 -8.42 2.14 18.74
C LYS A 365 -7.34 2.87 19.52
N LYS A 366 -6.67 2.17 20.43
CA LYS A 366 -5.59 2.71 21.26
C LYS A 366 -4.40 3.15 20.40
N LEU A 367 -4.03 2.37 19.37
CA LEU A 367 -3.00 2.71 18.39
C LEU A 367 -3.33 4.05 17.72
N ASN A 368 -4.49 4.15 17.10
CA ASN A 368 -4.89 5.35 16.36
C ASN A 368 -5.00 6.59 17.25
N GLU A 369 -5.61 6.46 18.44
CA GLU A 369 -5.69 7.57 19.40
C GLU A 369 -4.30 8.01 19.87
N SER A 370 -3.38 7.07 20.09
CA SER A 370 -2.01 7.37 20.49
C SER A 370 -1.24 8.07 19.38
N ILE A 371 -1.29 7.55 18.15
CA ILE A 371 -0.60 8.17 17.02
C ILE A 371 -1.13 9.59 16.78
N PHE A 372 -2.44 9.80 16.69
CA PHE A 372 -2.98 11.15 16.45
C PHE A 372 -2.78 12.13 17.60
N LYS A 373 -2.56 11.63 18.82
CA LYS A 373 -2.21 12.48 19.96
C LYS A 373 -0.82 13.08 19.82
N TYR A 374 0.16 12.32 19.32
CA TYR A 374 1.55 12.76 19.15
C TYR A 374 1.81 13.31 17.75
N HIS A 375 1.18 12.71 16.74
CA HIS A 375 1.32 13.04 15.32
C HIS A 375 -0.05 13.35 14.68
N PRO A 376 -0.66 14.50 14.96
CA PRO A 376 -2.02 14.82 14.50
C PRO A 376 -2.16 14.91 12.98
N GLN A 377 -1.06 14.99 12.24
CA GLN A 377 -1.02 15.01 10.77
C GLN A 377 -0.67 13.65 10.14
N ALA A 378 -0.60 12.59 10.94
CA ALA A 378 -0.30 11.24 10.46
C ALA A 378 -1.39 10.71 9.52
N LEU A 379 -0.99 9.86 8.58
CA LEU A 379 -1.90 9.09 7.74
C LEU A 379 -1.97 7.66 8.29
N MET A 380 -3.14 7.26 8.81
CA MET A 380 -3.40 5.92 9.29
C MET A 380 -4.43 5.26 8.37
N ILE A 381 -3.96 4.36 7.50
CA ILE A 381 -4.73 3.79 6.40
C ILE A 381 -4.97 2.31 6.67
N ALA A 382 -6.23 1.87 6.69
CA ALA A 382 -6.57 0.47 6.91
C ALA A 382 -6.74 -0.28 5.58
N GLU A 383 -6.03 -1.40 5.41
CA GLU A 383 -6.48 -2.42 4.47
C GLU A 383 -7.50 -3.31 5.16
N GLU A 384 -8.75 -3.00 4.94
CA GLU A 384 -9.87 -3.77 5.46
C GLU A 384 -10.83 -4.13 4.32
N SER A 385 -10.87 -5.40 3.96
CA SER A 385 -11.55 -5.91 2.76
C SER A 385 -13.02 -6.29 2.97
N THR A 386 -13.52 -6.20 4.21
CA THR A 386 -14.89 -6.60 4.55
C THR A 386 -15.84 -5.40 4.68
N ALA A 387 -17.07 -5.68 5.07
CA ALA A 387 -18.08 -4.66 5.38
C ALA A 387 -18.05 -4.20 6.85
N TRP A 388 -16.92 -4.34 7.56
CA TRP A 388 -16.82 -3.84 8.93
C TRP A 388 -17.07 -2.33 8.97
N PRO A 389 -18.01 -1.85 9.79
CA PRO A 389 -18.43 -0.45 9.75
C PRO A 389 -17.48 0.46 10.54
N LEU A 390 -17.46 1.75 10.18
CA LEU A 390 -16.83 2.83 10.93
C LEU A 390 -15.31 2.67 11.11
N ILE A 391 -14.63 2.03 10.16
CA ILE A 391 -13.17 1.91 10.19
C ILE A 391 -12.51 3.29 10.20
N SER A 392 -12.95 4.20 9.32
CA SER A 392 -12.41 5.55 9.18
C SER A 392 -13.20 6.62 9.96
N LYS A 393 -13.86 6.22 11.04
CA LYS A 393 -14.52 7.16 11.93
C LYS A 393 -13.81 7.24 13.28
N PRO A 394 -13.83 8.40 13.95
CA PRO A 394 -13.19 8.57 15.26
C PRO A 394 -13.69 7.58 16.32
N VAL A 395 -12.83 7.23 17.25
CA VAL A 395 -13.13 6.26 18.32
C VAL A 395 -14.32 6.71 19.18
N TYR A 396 -14.43 8.03 19.50
CA TYR A 396 -15.55 8.58 20.26
C TYR A 396 -16.92 8.46 19.52
N MET A 397 -16.91 8.22 18.20
CA MET A 397 -18.12 7.92 17.42
C MET A 397 -18.38 6.40 17.29
N GLY A 398 -17.59 5.56 17.96
CA GLY A 398 -17.66 4.11 17.87
C GLY A 398 -16.82 3.51 16.75
N GLY A 399 -16.00 4.31 16.07
CA GLY A 399 -15.11 3.87 14.99
C GLY A 399 -13.82 3.24 15.48
N MET A 400 -12.99 2.79 14.51
CA MET A 400 -11.64 2.24 14.78
C MET A 400 -10.55 3.32 14.83
N GLY A 401 -10.86 4.56 14.41
CA GLY A 401 -9.96 5.70 14.52
C GLY A 401 -9.02 5.90 13.35
N PHE A 402 -9.05 5.08 12.31
CA PHE A 402 -8.29 5.34 11.07
C PHE A 402 -8.78 6.62 10.39
N ASN A 403 -7.92 7.28 9.61
CA ASN A 403 -8.40 8.36 8.76
C ASN A 403 -8.73 7.92 7.33
N TYR A 404 -8.23 6.79 6.88
CA TYR A 404 -8.55 6.24 5.56
C TYR A 404 -8.75 4.71 5.60
N LYS A 405 -9.48 4.22 4.57
CA LYS A 405 -9.69 2.79 4.32
C LYS A 405 -9.55 2.50 2.83
N TRP A 406 -8.87 1.42 2.44
CA TRP A 406 -8.87 0.95 1.05
C TRP A 406 -10.26 0.47 0.62
N ASN A 407 -10.71 0.86 -0.57
CA ASN A 407 -11.98 0.42 -1.15
C ASN A 407 -11.77 -0.84 -2.02
N MET A 408 -11.64 -1.98 -1.38
CA MET A 408 -11.45 -3.26 -2.07
C MET A 408 -12.69 -3.68 -2.87
N GLY A 409 -13.90 -3.27 -2.45
CA GLY A 409 -15.16 -3.52 -3.17
C GLY A 409 -15.18 -2.84 -4.53
N TRP A 410 -14.88 -1.54 -4.57
CA TRP A 410 -14.74 -0.78 -5.82
C TRP A 410 -13.66 -1.41 -6.74
N MET A 411 -12.49 -1.73 -6.19
CA MET A 411 -11.39 -2.31 -6.93
C MET A 411 -11.81 -3.62 -7.62
N ASN A 412 -12.39 -4.55 -6.87
CA ASN A 412 -12.86 -5.84 -7.41
C ASN A 412 -13.92 -5.68 -8.51
N ASP A 413 -14.91 -4.80 -8.29
CA ASP A 413 -15.97 -4.57 -9.28
C ASP A 413 -15.42 -3.94 -10.55
N MET A 414 -14.54 -2.94 -10.43
CA MET A 414 -13.95 -2.27 -11.58
C MET A 414 -13.01 -3.18 -12.37
N LEU A 415 -12.12 -3.92 -11.71
CA LEU A 415 -11.22 -4.86 -12.41
C LEU A 415 -12.03 -5.95 -13.14
N LYS A 416 -13.09 -6.44 -12.52
CA LYS A 416 -14.00 -7.40 -13.14
C LYS A 416 -14.76 -6.80 -14.32
N TYR A 417 -15.27 -5.56 -14.21
CA TYR A 417 -15.93 -4.86 -15.31
C TYR A 417 -15.00 -4.61 -16.48
N MET A 418 -13.81 -4.08 -16.20
CA MET A 418 -12.84 -3.75 -17.24
C MET A 418 -12.29 -4.97 -17.98
N SER A 419 -12.26 -6.14 -17.33
CA SER A 419 -11.86 -7.41 -17.97
C SER A 419 -12.93 -8.02 -18.90
N LEU A 420 -14.17 -7.52 -18.85
CA LEU A 420 -15.22 -7.96 -19.76
C LEU A 420 -15.00 -7.43 -21.16
N ASP A 421 -15.24 -8.29 -22.17
CA ASP A 421 -15.41 -7.81 -23.54
C ASP A 421 -16.50 -6.72 -23.56
N PRO A 422 -16.28 -5.58 -24.24
CA PRO A 422 -17.21 -4.45 -24.26
C PRO A 422 -18.66 -4.83 -24.59
N ILE A 423 -18.89 -5.86 -25.40
CA ILE A 423 -20.26 -6.32 -25.74
C ILE A 423 -21.04 -6.82 -24.52
N TYR A 424 -20.37 -7.28 -23.46
CA TYR A 424 -21.00 -7.77 -22.22
C TYR A 424 -21.15 -6.69 -21.15
N ARG A 425 -20.55 -5.51 -21.30
CA ARG A 425 -20.52 -4.44 -20.29
C ARG A 425 -21.91 -3.92 -19.97
N LYS A 426 -22.82 -3.84 -20.94
CA LYS A 426 -24.19 -3.38 -20.76
C LYS A 426 -25.00 -4.21 -19.74
N TRP A 427 -24.70 -5.50 -19.58
CA TRP A 427 -25.35 -6.37 -18.60
C TRP A 427 -24.63 -6.40 -17.24
N ASN A 428 -23.57 -5.65 -17.08
CA ASN A 428 -22.76 -5.53 -15.87
C ASN A 428 -22.54 -4.07 -15.47
N HIS A 429 -23.42 -3.19 -15.91
CA HIS A 429 -23.30 -1.74 -15.69
C HIS A 429 -23.35 -1.36 -14.21
N ASP A 430 -24.03 -2.18 -13.40
CA ASP A 430 -24.06 -2.10 -11.95
C ASP A 430 -22.65 -2.04 -11.32
N LYS A 431 -21.65 -2.73 -11.89
CA LYS A 431 -20.28 -2.72 -11.35
C LYS A 431 -19.59 -1.36 -11.40
N VAL A 432 -19.98 -0.51 -12.37
CA VAL A 432 -19.45 0.86 -12.48
C VAL A 432 -20.17 1.81 -11.52
N THR A 433 -21.43 1.52 -11.18
CA THR A 433 -22.28 2.45 -10.44
C THR A 433 -22.50 2.05 -8.98
N PHE A 434 -22.36 0.76 -8.63
CA PHE A 434 -22.68 0.25 -7.29
C PHE A 434 -21.80 0.87 -6.19
N SER A 435 -20.52 1.10 -6.44
CA SER A 435 -19.61 1.69 -5.45
C SER A 435 -20.06 3.06 -4.93
N PHE A 436 -20.82 3.83 -5.72
CA PHE A 436 -21.34 5.12 -5.30
C PHE A 436 -22.42 5.01 -4.21
N MET A 437 -23.06 3.83 -4.07
CA MET A 437 -24.03 3.60 -3.00
C MET A 437 -23.40 3.69 -1.61
N TYR A 438 -22.09 3.42 -1.51
CA TYR A 438 -21.36 3.44 -0.25
C TYR A 438 -20.10 4.33 -0.27
N ALA A 439 -19.86 5.07 -1.36
CA ALA A 439 -18.64 5.88 -1.55
C ALA A 439 -18.33 6.86 -0.41
N PHE A 440 -19.34 7.28 0.35
CA PHE A 440 -19.22 8.23 1.45
C PHE A 440 -19.48 7.62 2.84
N SER A 441 -19.55 6.28 2.92
CA SER A 441 -19.67 5.59 4.22
C SER A 441 -18.37 5.62 5.02
N GLU A 442 -17.24 5.59 4.32
CA GLU A 442 -15.88 5.67 4.84
C GLU A 442 -15.05 6.71 4.05
N ASN A 443 -13.90 7.06 4.53
CA ASN A 443 -12.93 7.88 3.81
C ASN A 443 -12.05 6.96 2.95
N PHE A 444 -12.49 6.72 1.71
CA PHE A 444 -11.87 5.69 0.89
C PHE A 444 -10.62 6.17 0.13
N VAL A 445 -9.62 5.28 0.07
CA VAL A 445 -8.58 5.25 -0.95
C VAL A 445 -8.99 4.21 -1.98
N LEU A 446 -8.87 4.52 -3.27
CA LEU A 446 -9.18 3.63 -4.38
C LEU A 446 -7.90 2.94 -4.85
N PRO A 447 -7.60 1.70 -4.39
CA PRO A 447 -6.34 1.05 -4.68
C PRO A 447 -6.38 0.32 -6.02
N LEU A 448 -5.32 0.48 -6.79
CA LEU A 448 -4.90 -0.43 -7.85
C LEU A 448 -3.54 -1.00 -7.43
N SER A 449 -3.58 -1.83 -6.39
CA SER A 449 -2.45 -2.27 -5.59
C SER A 449 -1.69 -3.44 -6.21
N HIS A 450 -0.49 -3.73 -5.62
CA HIS A 450 0.39 -4.84 -5.99
C HIS A 450 -0.33 -6.18 -6.03
N ASP A 451 -1.20 -6.45 -5.07
CA ASP A 451 -1.86 -7.74 -4.92
C ASP A 451 -2.72 -8.13 -6.13
N GLU A 452 -3.18 -7.14 -6.91
CA GLU A 452 -4.00 -7.38 -8.10
C GLU A 452 -3.21 -7.64 -9.38
N VAL A 453 -1.88 -7.53 -9.37
CA VAL A 453 -1.02 -7.70 -10.56
C VAL A 453 0.06 -8.76 -10.40
N VAL A 454 -0.02 -9.55 -9.33
CA VAL A 454 0.87 -10.68 -9.03
C VAL A 454 0.56 -11.92 -9.88
N HIS A 455 1.42 -12.93 -9.77
CA HIS A 455 1.34 -14.19 -10.53
C HIS A 455 -0.07 -14.81 -10.51
N GLY A 456 -0.59 -15.07 -11.70
CA GLY A 456 -1.92 -15.65 -11.94
C GLY A 456 -3.08 -14.66 -11.97
N LYS A 457 -2.84 -13.37 -11.69
CA LYS A 457 -3.88 -12.32 -11.70
C LYS A 457 -3.84 -11.42 -12.95
N CYS A 458 -2.83 -11.49 -13.78
CA CYS A 458 -2.53 -10.61 -14.92
C CYS A 458 -2.17 -9.17 -14.53
N SER A 459 -1.34 -8.49 -15.33
CA SER A 459 -1.10 -7.05 -15.18
C SER A 459 -2.34 -6.23 -15.54
N LEU A 460 -2.42 -4.95 -15.14
CA LEU A 460 -3.59 -4.11 -15.41
C LEU A 460 -3.91 -4.05 -16.89
N ILE A 461 -2.92 -3.82 -17.75
CA ILE A 461 -3.15 -3.77 -19.20
C ILE A 461 -3.51 -5.14 -19.78
N SER A 462 -2.99 -6.24 -19.24
CA SER A 462 -3.29 -7.59 -19.68
C SER A 462 -4.72 -8.02 -19.33
N LYS A 463 -5.32 -7.42 -18.28
CA LYS A 463 -6.74 -7.59 -17.96
C LYS A 463 -7.66 -6.95 -19.00
N MET A 464 -7.21 -5.93 -19.75
CA MET A 464 -8.01 -5.25 -20.76
C MET A 464 -8.24 -6.17 -21.96
N PRO A 465 -9.49 -6.35 -22.43
CA PRO A 465 -9.82 -7.16 -23.58
C PRO A 465 -9.48 -6.45 -24.91
N GLY A 466 -9.52 -7.20 -26.01
CA GLY A 466 -9.37 -6.69 -27.34
C GLY A 466 -7.94 -6.72 -27.87
N ASP A 467 -7.72 -6.01 -28.97
CA ASP A 467 -6.42 -5.90 -29.63
C ASP A 467 -5.45 -4.97 -28.88
N TYR A 468 -4.26 -4.77 -29.45
CA TYR A 468 -3.20 -3.97 -28.81
C TYR A 468 -3.65 -2.53 -28.54
N TRP A 469 -4.32 -1.87 -29.49
CA TRP A 469 -4.82 -0.51 -29.30
C TRP A 469 -5.93 -0.46 -28.25
N GLN A 470 -6.88 -1.41 -28.30
CA GLN A 470 -8.02 -1.48 -27.39
C GLN A 470 -7.57 -1.71 -25.94
N LYS A 471 -6.48 -2.46 -25.72
CA LYS A 471 -5.90 -2.63 -24.37
C LYS A 471 -5.44 -1.30 -23.78
N PHE A 472 -4.71 -0.49 -24.54
CA PHE A 472 -4.29 0.83 -24.08
C PHE A 472 -5.45 1.80 -23.94
N ALA A 473 -6.40 1.80 -24.89
CA ALA A 473 -7.61 2.63 -24.80
C ALA A 473 -8.43 2.27 -23.56
N GLY A 474 -8.60 0.97 -23.27
CA GLY A 474 -9.28 0.48 -22.06
C GLY A 474 -8.59 0.94 -20.80
N LEU A 475 -7.26 0.85 -20.74
CA LEU A 475 -6.48 1.28 -19.55
C LEU A 475 -6.56 2.80 -19.35
N ARG A 476 -6.46 3.61 -20.43
CA ARG A 476 -6.63 5.06 -20.36
C ARG A 476 -8.03 5.46 -19.87
N THR A 477 -9.07 4.82 -20.42
CA THR A 477 -10.46 5.05 -19.98
C THR A 477 -10.64 4.73 -18.51
N PHE A 478 -10.08 3.60 -18.06
CA PHE A 478 -10.16 3.16 -16.68
C PHE A 478 -9.46 4.15 -15.73
N PHE A 479 -8.25 4.59 -16.08
CA PHE A 479 -7.52 5.54 -15.24
C PHE A 479 -8.22 6.90 -15.17
N ALA A 480 -8.77 7.40 -16.28
CA ALA A 480 -9.53 8.64 -16.24
C ALA A 480 -10.83 8.50 -15.42
N TYR A 481 -11.57 7.40 -15.53
CA TYR A 481 -12.71 7.13 -14.65
C TYR A 481 -12.29 7.03 -13.18
N TRP A 482 -11.18 6.33 -12.88
CA TRP A 482 -10.63 6.20 -11.53
C TRP A 482 -10.30 7.56 -10.90
N ILE A 483 -9.69 8.47 -11.65
CA ILE A 483 -9.40 9.84 -11.21
C ILE A 483 -10.68 10.62 -10.92
N ALA A 484 -11.73 10.43 -11.73
CA ALA A 484 -13.01 11.11 -11.54
C ALA A 484 -13.84 10.57 -10.36
N HIS A 485 -13.68 9.29 -10.00
CA HIS A 485 -14.43 8.68 -8.89
C HIS A 485 -14.05 9.33 -7.55
N PRO A 486 -15.01 9.63 -6.63
CA PRO A 486 -14.70 10.12 -5.28
C PRO A 486 -13.76 9.17 -4.51
N GLY A 487 -12.83 9.76 -3.75
CA GLY A 487 -11.83 9.04 -2.93
C GLY A 487 -10.40 9.33 -3.36
N LYS A 488 -9.43 9.08 -2.48
CA LYS A 488 -7.99 9.21 -2.75
C LYS A 488 -7.50 8.07 -3.66
N LYS A 489 -6.33 8.18 -4.23
CA LYS A 489 -5.85 7.30 -5.31
C LYS A 489 -4.56 6.58 -4.95
N LEU A 490 -4.47 5.29 -5.30
CA LEU A 490 -3.24 4.52 -5.19
C LEU A 490 -3.03 3.66 -6.44
N LEU A 491 -1.84 3.74 -7.03
CA LEU A 491 -1.43 2.92 -8.16
C LEU A 491 -0.10 2.23 -7.87
N PHE A 492 -0.06 0.91 -8.04
CA PHE A 492 1.17 0.14 -7.96
C PHE A 492 2.06 0.38 -9.17
N MET A 493 3.36 0.44 -8.93
CA MET A 493 4.42 0.67 -9.91
C MET A 493 4.30 -0.23 -11.14
N GLY A 494 4.58 0.34 -12.33
CA GLY A 494 4.50 -0.34 -13.62
C GLY A 494 3.13 -0.21 -14.31
N GLY A 495 2.06 0.08 -13.55
CA GLY A 495 0.73 0.32 -14.11
C GLY A 495 0.69 1.57 -15.00
N GLU A 496 1.45 2.61 -14.64
CA GLU A 496 1.47 3.92 -15.29
C GLU A 496 2.03 3.92 -16.71
N PHE A 497 2.84 2.92 -17.08
CA PHE A 497 3.31 2.74 -18.46
C PHE A 497 2.74 1.47 -19.12
N GLY A 498 1.81 0.78 -18.43
CA GLY A 498 1.14 -0.41 -18.96
C GLY A 498 2.07 -1.61 -19.09
N GLN A 499 2.82 -1.98 -18.06
CA GLN A 499 3.64 -3.19 -18.05
C GLN A 499 2.81 -4.40 -18.42
N PHE A 500 3.27 -5.23 -19.38
CA PHE A 500 2.52 -6.37 -19.86
C PHE A 500 2.60 -7.62 -19.01
N ILE A 501 3.78 -7.88 -18.45
CA ILE A 501 3.96 -9.03 -17.56
C ILE A 501 3.39 -8.73 -16.17
N GLU A 502 3.00 -9.78 -15.48
CA GLU A 502 2.67 -9.72 -14.06
C GLU A 502 3.89 -9.25 -13.26
N TRP A 503 3.65 -8.58 -12.13
CA TRP A 503 4.75 -8.15 -11.28
C TRP A 503 5.57 -9.34 -10.78
N ASN A 504 6.88 -9.20 -10.88
CA ASN A 504 7.89 -10.13 -10.38
C ASN A 504 8.82 -9.42 -9.40
N TYR A 505 8.81 -9.83 -8.13
CA TYR A 505 9.65 -9.25 -7.09
C TYR A 505 11.16 -9.51 -7.31
N ASP A 506 11.51 -10.56 -8.07
CA ASP A 506 12.89 -10.97 -8.33
C ASP A 506 13.56 -10.21 -9.47
N ASP A 507 12.83 -9.31 -10.15
CA ASP A 507 13.36 -8.60 -11.30
C ASP A 507 12.94 -7.12 -11.28
N SER A 508 13.60 -6.31 -12.08
CA SER A 508 13.25 -4.92 -12.32
C SER A 508 11.93 -4.81 -13.09
N LEU A 509 11.19 -3.70 -12.93
CA LEU A 509 10.15 -3.35 -13.87
C LEU A 509 10.70 -3.28 -15.30
N ASP A 510 9.83 -3.51 -16.30
CA ASP A 510 10.15 -3.51 -17.73
C ASP A 510 10.41 -2.09 -18.26
N TRP A 511 11.37 -1.35 -17.71
CA TRP A 511 11.70 0.02 -18.11
C TRP A 511 12.06 0.17 -19.59
N HIS A 512 12.41 -0.93 -20.27
CA HIS A 512 12.64 -0.94 -21.71
C HIS A 512 11.35 -0.67 -22.52
N LEU A 513 10.16 -0.93 -21.95
CA LEU A 513 8.88 -0.74 -22.63
C LEU A 513 8.65 0.74 -23.03
N PRO A 514 8.65 1.71 -22.11
CA PRO A 514 8.46 3.11 -22.46
C PRO A 514 9.62 3.69 -23.28
N GLN A 515 10.81 3.07 -23.27
CA GLN A 515 11.95 3.49 -24.06
C GLN A 515 11.88 3.04 -25.53
N GLN A 516 11.40 1.83 -25.78
CA GLN A 516 11.48 1.17 -27.08
C GLN A 516 10.13 1.10 -27.81
N TYR A 517 9.01 1.16 -27.10
CA TYR A 517 7.69 0.95 -27.68
C TYR A 517 6.80 2.20 -27.55
N PRO A 518 6.36 2.78 -28.69
CA PRO A 518 5.66 4.07 -28.68
C PRO A 518 4.38 4.11 -27.84
N MET A 519 3.60 3.01 -27.78
CA MET A 519 2.36 3.01 -27.01
C MET A 519 2.60 3.01 -25.50
N HIS A 520 3.66 2.36 -25.02
CA HIS A 520 4.06 2.42 -23.60
C HIS A 520 4.62 3.81 -23.23
N LYS A 521 5.38 4.43 -24.12
CA LYS A 521 5.82 5.83 -23.96
C LYS A 521 4.61 6.77 -23.85
N LYS A 522 3.67 6.65 -24.78
CA LYS A 522 2.44 7.45 -24.78
C LYS A 522 1.56 7.18 -23.54
N MET A 523 1.52 5.95 -23.05
CA MET A 523 0.82 5.62 -21.80
C MET A 523 1.48 6.27 -20.58
N LEU A 524 2.80 6.30 -20.51
CA LEU A 524 3.54 7.01 -19.46
C LEU A 524 3.27 8.52 -19.50
N GLU A 525 3.30 9.12 -20.69
CA GLU A 525 2.97 10.54 -20.91
C GLU A 525 1.51 10.85 -20.55
N TYR A 526 0.59 9.96 -20.90
CA TYR A 526 -0.82 10.03 -20.50
C TYR A 526 -0.98 10.02 -18.98
N SER A 527 -0.36 9.06 -18.29
CA SER A 527 -0.45 8.95 -16.83
C SER A 527 0.10 10.19 -16.14
N ARG A 528 1.22 10.73 -16.64
CA ARG A 528 1.78 12.00 -16.14
C ARG A 528 0.82 13.17 -16.32
N ALA A 529 0.21 13.30 -17.49
CA ALA A 529 -0.74 14.37 -17.80
C ALA A 529 -2.01 14.24 -16.95
N LEU A 530 -2.52 13.04 -16.78
CA LEU A 530 -3.70 12.75 -15.96
C LEU A 530 -3.45 13.02 -14.47
N ASN A 531 -2.28 12.65 -13.96
CA ASN A 531 -1.87 12.93 -12.58
C ASN A 531 -1.78 14.44 -12.33
N LYS A 532 -1.17 15.18 -13.27
CA LYS A 532 -1.14 16.64 -13.21
C LYS A 532 -2.55 17.22 -13.23
N PHE A 533 -3.41 16.75 -14.12
CA PHE A 533 -4.80 17.16 -14.21
C PHE A 533 -5.54 16.93 -12.89
N TYR A 534 -5.32 15.79 -12.22
CA TYR A 534 -5.89 15.52 -10.90
C TYR A 534 -5.42 16.54 -9.88
N CYS A 535 -4.11 16.78 -9.75
CA CYS A 535 -3.55 17.70 -8.76
C CYS A 535 -4.02 19.15 -8.97
N ASP A 536 -4.16 19.57 -10.23
CA ASP A 536 -4.53 20.96 -10.59
C ASP A 536 -6.03 21.28 -10.38
N HIS A 537 -6.90 20.26 -10.29
CA HIS A 537 -8.35 20.46 -10.24
C HIS A 537 -8.96 20.08 -8.89
N LYS A 538 -9.22 21.08 -8.04
CA LYS A 538 -9.80 20.89 -6.70
C LYS A 538 -11.09 20.09 -6.70
N ALA A 539 -11.91 20.22 -7.74
CA ALA A 539 -13.13 19.45 -7.92
C ALA A 539 -12.92 17.91 -7.89
N LEU A 540 -11.70 17.41 -8.13
CA LEU A 540 -11.40 15.97 -8.14
C LEU A 540 -10.97 15.40 -6.78
N TRP A 541 -10.63 16.25 -5.79
CA TRP A 541 -10.05 15.79 -4.55
C TRP A 541 -10.42 16.57 -3.28
N GLN A 542 -10.97 17.79 -3.37
CA GLN A 542 -11.21 18.64 -2.20
C GLN A 542 -12.42 18.16 -1.38
N VAL A 543 -13.45 17.64 -2.06
CA VAL A 543 -14.67 17.11 -1.42
C VAL A 543 -14.86 15.65 -1.87
N ASP A 544 -14.01 14.77 -1.35
CA ASP A 544 -13.98 13.36 -1.73
C ASP A 544 -14.91 12.47 -0.90
N PHE A 545 -15.30 12.91 0.30
CA PHE A 545 -15.95 12.07 1.30
C PHE A 545 -17.36 12.53 1.67
N ASP A 546 -17.96 13.38 0.82
CA ASP A 546 -19.31 13.92 1.00
C ASP A 546 -20.04 14.03 -0.33
N TRP A 547 -21.35 13.89 -0.31
CA TRP A 547 -22.24 14.06 -1.48
C TRP A 547 -22.19 15.43 -2.11
N ASN A 548 -21.76 16.47 -1.40
CA ASN A 548 -21.61 17.80 -1.97
C ASN A 548 -20.55 17.86 -3.07
N GLY A 549 -19.56 16.95 -3.04
CA GLY A 549 -18.51 16.83 -4.05
C GLY A 549 -18.89 16.02 -5.29
N PHE A 550 -20.11 15.45 -5.33
CA PHE A 550 -20.51 14.53 -6.41
C PHE A 550 -21.98 14.72 -6.79
N GLN A 551 -22.27 14.59 -8.10
CA GLN A 551 -23.64 14.55 -8.59
C GLN A 551 -23.73 13.77 -9.90
N TRP A 552 -24.63 12.79 -9.97
CA TRP A 552 -24.95 12.13 -11.23
C TRP A 552 -25.55 13.08 -12.25
N ILE A 553 -25.19 12.88 -13.51
CA ILE A 553 -25.94 13.35 -14.68
C ILE A 553 -26.78 12.19 -15.20
N ASP A 554 -26.13 11.08 -15.57
CA ASP A 554 -26.79 9.84 -15.93
C ASP A 554 -25.92 8.63 -15.55
N CYS A 555 -26.51 7.73 -14.77
CA CYS A 555 -25.93 6.46 -14.37
C CYS A 555 -26.65 5.24 -14.97
N ASN A 556 -27.66 5.44 -15.85
CA ASN A 556 -28.57 4.41 -16.29
C ASN A 556 -28.39 4.02 -17.76
N ASP A 557 -27.51 4.66 -18.51
CA ASP A 557 -27.26 4.32 -19.91
C ASP A 557 -26.42 3.06 -20.07
N ASN A 558 -26.99 1.93 -19.62
CA ASN A 558 -26.38 0.62 -19.73
C ASN A 558 -26.29 0.12 -21.18
N GLU A 559 -27.24 0.48 -22.04
CA GLU A 559 -27.26 0.05 -23.44
C GLU A 559 -26.01 0.56 -24.21
N ASN A 560 -25.58 1.79 -23.93
CA ASN A 560 -24.38 2.37 -24.50
C ASN A 560 -23.13 2.16 -23.59
N SER A 561 -23.30 1.64 -22.38
CA SER A 561 -22.26 1.53 -21.35
C SER A 561 -21.55 2.86 -21.10
N ILE A 562 -22.34 3.92 -20.93
CA ILE A 562 -21.91 5.29 -20.65
C ILE A 562 -22.36 5.70 -19.25
N VAL A 563 -21.49 6.39 -18.52
CA VAL A 563 -21.85 7.11 -17.30
C VAL A 563 -21.40 8.55 -17.39
N SER A 564 -22.21 9.46 -16.83
CA SER A 564 -21.85 10.86 -16.75
C SER A 564 -22.20 11.46 -15.40
N PHE A 565 -21.30 12.28 -14.86
CA PHE A 565 -21.44 12.86 -13.53
C PHE A 565 -20.63 14.14 -13.38
N ILE A 566 -20.87 14.84 -12.28
CA ILE A 566 -20.20 16.09 -11.93
C ILE A 566 -19.38 15.86 -10.67
N ARG A 567 -18.14 16.34 -10.68
CA ARG A 567 -17.30 16.52 -9.49
C ARG A 567 -17.26 18.01 -9.15
N LYS A 568 -17.35 18.34 -7.86
CA LYS A 568 -17.40 19.71 -7.35
C LYS A 568 -16.33 19.92 -6.28
N ALA A 569 -15.73 21.11 -6.28
CA ALA A 569 -14.92 21.58 -5.16
C ALA A 569 -15.81 22.10 -4.02
N GLU A 570 -15.20 22.59 -2.95
CA GLU A 570 -15.90 23.28 -1.85
C GLU A 570 -16.67 24.51 -2.35
N ASP A 571 -16.07 25.27 -3.29
CA ASP A 571 -16.80 26.24 -4.09
C ASP A 571 -17.62 25.50 -5.19
N PRO A 572 -18.97 25.42 -5.07
CA PRO A 572 -19.76 24.64 -6.03
C PRO A 572 -19.71 25.19 -7.47
N SER A 573 -19.23 26.42 -7.66
CA SER A 573 -19.01 26.97 -9.00
C SER A 573 -17.74 26.42 -9.68
N ASP A 574 -16.83 25.81 -8.91
CA ASP A 574 -15.66 25.06 -9.45
C ASP A 574 -16.01 23.58 -9.58
N TYR A 575 -16.43 23.19 -10.79
CA TYR A 575 -16.82 21.83 -11.07
C TYR A 575 -16.29 21.32 -12.41
N LEU A 576 -16.25 20.00 -12.55
CA LEU A 576 -15.94 19.28 -13.77
C LEU A 576 -17.08 18.31 -14.12
N VAL A 577 -17.42 18.23 -15.38
CA VAL A 577 -18.30 17.20 -15.92
C VAL A 577 -17.45 16.09 -16.50
N ALA A 578 -17.62 14.86 -16.02
CA ALA A 578 -16.97 13.65 -16.54
C ALA A 578 -17.99 12.82 -17.36
N VAL A 579 -17.58 12.37 -18.54
CA VAL A 579 -18.36 11.48 -19.40
C VAL A 579 -17.47 10.29 -19.81
N CYS A 580 -17.86 9.09 -19.42
CA CYS A 580 -17.08 7.87 -19.62
C CYS A 580 -17.82 6.94 -20.59
N ASN A 581 -17.19 6.59 -21.73
CA ASN A 581 -17.67 5.61 -22.70
C ASN A 581 -16.80 4.36 -22.60
N PHE A 582 -17.39 3.27 -22.19
CA PHE A 582 -16.69 1.99 -22.04
C PHE A 582 -16.83 1.08 -23.27
N THR A 583 -17.28 1.60 -24.42
CA THR A 583 -17.43 0.83 -25.67
C THR A 583 -16.49 1.34 -26.76
N PRO A 584 -16.07 0.48 -27.72
CA PRO A 584 -15.20 0.89 -28.83
C PRO A 584 -15.96 1.62 -29.95
N GLU A 585 -17.05 2.30 -29.60
CA GLU A 585 -17.91 3.02 -30.56
C GLU A 585 -17.90 4.52 -30.28
N VAL A 586 -17.72 5.32 -31.32
CA VAL A 586 -17.89 6.77 -31.23
C VAL A 586 -19.38 7.09 -31.11
N ARG A 587 -19.77 7.91 -30.17
CA ARG A 587 -21.17 8.35 -29.99
C ARG A 587 -21.33 9.77 -30.49
N HIS A 588 -21.84 9.93 -31.69
CA HIS A 588 -22.13 11.23 -32.29
C HIS A 588 -23.49 11.76 -31.83
N GLY A 589 -23.55 13.07 -31.57
CA GLY A 589 -24.80 13.72 -31.21
C GLY A 589 -25.36 13.30 -29.84
N TYR A 590 -24.51 12.83 -28.93
CA TYR A 590 -24.89 12.39 -27.61
C TYR A 590 -25.25 13.59 -26.70
N ARG A 591 -26.47 13.62 -26.18
CA ARG A 591 -26.96 14.73 -25.38
C ARG A 591 -26.84 14.44 -23.89
N ILE A 592 -26.28 15.38 -23.15
CA ILE A 592 -26.26 15.35 -21.66
C ILE A 592 -26.84 16.65 -21.09
N GLY A 593 -27.50 16.54 -19.94
CA GLY A 593 -27.94 17.70 -19.16
C GLY A 593 -26.75 18.33 -18.42
N VAL A 594 -26.68 19.65 -18.37
CA VAL A 594 -25.63 20.40 -17.68
C VAL A 594 -26.17 21.40 -16.70
N PRO A 595 -25.44 21.78 -15.63
CA PRO A 595 -25.97 22.65 -14.56
C PRO A 595 -26.19 24.11 -15.00
N GLU A 596 -25.32 24.67 -15.83
CA GLU A 596 -25.32 26.09 -16.15
C GLU A 596 -25.48 26.35 -17.64
N LYS A 597 -26.18 27.46 -17.96
CA LYS A 597 -26.31 27.97 -19.32
C LYS A 597 -25.04 28.69 -19.76
N GLY A 598 -24.58 28.43 -20.98
CA GLY A 598 -23.39 29.06 -21.54
C GLY A 598 -22.65 28.19 -22.50
N SER A 599 -21.35 28.14 -22.38
CA SER A 599 -20.47 27.28 -23.20
C SER A 599 -19.60 26.39 -22.33
N TYR A 600 -19.39 25.17 -22.77
CA TYR A 600 -18.48 24.22 -22.19
C TYR A 600 -17.27 23.98 -23.11
N ILE A 601 -16.15 23.59 -22.50
CA ILE A 601 -14.91 23.25 -23.22
C ILE A 601 -14.43 21.90 -22.74
N GLU A 602 -14.02 21.04 -23.67
CA GLU A 602 -13.33 19.80 -23.36
C GLU A 602 -11.91 20.15 -22.87
N VAL A 603 -11.62 19.88 -21.58
CA VAL A 603 -10.35 20.24 -20.92
C VAL A 603 -9.41 19.06 -20.75
N PHE A 604 -9.89 17.82 -20.89
CA PHE A 604 -9.08 16.62 -20.92
C PHE A 604 -9.81 15.52 -21.69
N ASN A 605 -9.04 14.74 -22.48
CA ASN A 605 -9.56 13.65 -23.28
C ASN A 605 -8.58 12.48 -23.27
N SER A 606 -9.01 11.33 -22.76
CA SER A 606 -8.17 10.13 -22.72
C SER A 606 -7.92 9.50 -24.09
N ASP A 607 -8.65 9.92 -25.14
CA ASP A 607 -8.51 9.46 -26.54
C ASP A 607 -7.72 10.44 -27.42
N ASP A 608 -7.01 11.42 -26.82
CA ASP A 608 -6.15 12.33 -27.58
C ASP A 608 -5.03 11.56 -28.32
N GLU A 609 -4.67 11.99 -29.53
CA GLU A 609 -3.60 11.41 -30.36
C GLU A 609 -2.24 11.45 -29.67
N ALA A 610 -1.99 12.47 -28.84
CA ALA A 610 -0.77 12.57 -28.05
C ALA A 610 -0.60 11.35 -27.13
N PHE A 611 -1.69 10.79 -26.64
CA PHE A 611 -1.73 9.61 -25.77
C PHE A 611 -1.95 8.29 -26.53
N GLY A 612 -1.96 8.32 -27.87
CA GLY A 612 -2.19 7.14 -28.70
C GLY A 612 -3.67 6.78 -28.86
N GLY A 613 -4.55 7.74 -28.65
CA GLY A 613 -5.96 7.65 -28.95
C GLY A 613 -6.28 7.83 -30.44
N SER A 614 -7.57 7.81 -30.78
CA SER A 614 -8.06 8.00 -32.15
C SER A 614 -8.15 9.47 -32.55
N GLY A 615 -8.04 10.41 -31.60
CA GLY A 615 -8.11 11.85 -31.81
C GLY A 615 -9.54 12.40 -31.97
N VAL A 616 -10.54 11.61 -31.64
CA VAL A 616 -11.93 12.07 -31.62
C VAL A 616 -12.12 13.02 -30.44
N LYS A 617 -12.53 14.28 -30.70
CA LYS A 617 -12.66 15.33 -29.70
C LYS A 617 -13.79 16.31 -30.04
N ASN A 618 -14.18 17.11 -29.06
CA ASN A 618 -15.10 18.23 -29.22
C ASN A 618 -14.28 19.53 -29.30
N GLU A 619 -14.12 20.04 -30.53
CA GLU A 619 -13.32 21.23 -30.75
C GLU A 619 -14.06 22.52 -30.38
N GLY A 620 -13.35 23.46 -29.76
CA GLY A 620 -13.87 24.79 -29.44
C GLY A 620 -14.93 24.79 -28.34
N GLU A 621 -15.90 25.72 -28.50
CA GLU A 621 -16.97 25.92 -27.50
C GLU A 621 -18.22 25.10 -27.82
N ILE A 622 -18.63 24.27 -26.86
CA ILE A 622 -19.87 23.51 -26.90
C ILE A 622 -20.97 24.38 -26.24
N LYS A 623 -21.88 24.93 -27.03
CA LYS A 623 -22.94 25.81 -26.54
C LYS A 623 -24.08 24.99 -25.95
N THR A 624 -24.66 25.49 -24.86
CA THR A 624 -25.88 24.92 -24.29
C THR A 624 -27.09 25.24 -25.16
N GLU A 625 -28.03 24.30 -25.17
CA GLU A 625 -29.36 24.45 -25.73
C GLU A 625 -30.41 24.49 -24.59
N ASP A 626 -31.47 25.30 -24.75
CA ASP A 626 -32.61 25.35 -23.81
C ASP A 626 -33.51 24.09 -24.04
N VAL A 627 -32.91 22.92 -23.95
CA VAL A 627 -33.57 21.64 -24.07
C VAL A 627 -33.38 20.87 -22.76
N LYS A 628 -34.48 20.55 -22.09
CA LYS A 628 -34.44 19.76 -20.84
C LYS A 628 -33.95 18.36 -21.10
N TRP A 629 -32.95 17.95 -20.32
CA TRP A 629 -32.35 16.62 -20.41
C TRP A 629 -31.73 16.22 -19.05
N HIS A 630 -31.88 14.97 -18.63
CA HIS A 630 -31.38 14.46 -17.35
C HIS A 630 -31.74 15.36 -16.16
N ASP A 631 -33.04 15.74 -16.08
CA ASP A 631 -33.61 16.62 -15.02
C ASP A 631 -32.95 18.01 -14.89
N ARG A 632 -32.33 18.49 -16.01
CA ARG A 632 -31.73 19.84 -16.07
C ARG A 632 -32.41 20.65 -17.17
N ASP A 633 -32.45 21.96 -16.97
CA ASP A 633 -33.07 22.88 -17.92
C ASP A 633 -32.21 23.14 -19.16
N GLN A 634 -30.90 22.88 -19.04
CA GLN A 634 -29.92 23.06 -20.12
C GLN A 634 -29.26 21.72 -20.49
N SER A 635 -28.91 21.58 -21.76
CA SER A 635 -28.17 20.43 -22.25
C SER A 635 -27.13 20.84 -23.30
N ILE A 636 -26.15 19.96 -23.50
CA ILE A 636 -25.14 20.05 -24.56
C ILE A 636 -25.16 18.79 -25.40
N VAL A 637 -24.72 18.90 -26.65
CA VAL A 637 -24.59 17.79 -27.57
C VAL A 637 -23.10 17.53 -27.84
N LEU A 638 -22.67 16.30 -27.63
CA LEU A 638 -21.27 15.88 -27.67
C LEU A 638 -21.03 14.83 -28.74
N THR A 639 -19.78 14.75 -29.19
CA THR A 639 -19.20 13.54 -29.77
C THR A 639 -18.36 12.88 -28.68
N ILE A 640 -18.74 11.67 -28.26
CA ILE A 640 -17.99 10.93 -27.23
C ILE A 640 -17.06 9.94 -27.91
N PRO A 641 -15.74 10.03 -27.65
CA PRO A 641 -14.74 9.13 -28.23
C PRO A 641 -14.95 7.67 -27.83
N PRO A 642 -14.38 6.70 -28.60
CA PRO A 642 -14.47 5.29 -28.29
C PRO A 642 -13.55 4.92 -27.15
N MET A 643 -14.00 4.08 -26.20
CA MET A 643 -13.19 3.66 -25.05
C MET A 643 -12.44 4.85 -24.42
N ALA A 644 -13.19 5.87 -23.97
CA ALA A 644 -12.63 7.12 -23.49
C ALA A 644 -13.43 7.75 -22.37
N THR A 645 -12.73 8.53 -21.58
CA THR A 645 -13.32 9.47 -20.62
C THR A 645 -12.90 10.87 -21.02
N ILE A 646 -13.89 11.78 -21.14
CA ILE A 646 -13.65 13.19 -21.38
C ILE A 646 -14.09 14.03 -20.17
N TYR A 647 -13.40 15.15 -19.96
CA TYR A 647 -13.75 16.12 -18.94
C TYR A 647 -14.10 17.45 -19.57
N LEU A 648 -15.22 18.01 -19.13
CA LEU A 648 -15.71 19.29 -19.62
C LEU A 648 -15.75 20.31 -18.47
N ARG A 649 -15.46 21.56 -18.80
CA ARG A 649 -15.55 22.69 -17.87
C ARG A 649 -16.39 23.80 -18.46
N HIS A 650 -17.18 24.47 -17.62
CA HIS A 650 -17.93 25.66 -18.05
C HIS A 650 -16.97 26.82 -18.32
N LYS A 651 -17.13 27.51 -19.43
CA LYS A 651 -16.22 28.59 -19.90
C LYS A 651 -16.12 29.77 -18.90
N GLY A 652 -17.17 30.07 -18.18
CA GLY A 652 -17.18 31.11 -17.14
C GLY A 652 -16.13 30.85 -16.03
N GLN A 653 -15.81 29.59 -15.76
CA GLN A 653 -14.81 29.22 -14.77
C GLN A 653 -13.38 29.49 -15.25
N LEU A 654 -13.11 29.37 -16.56
CA LEU A 654 -11.81 29.65 -17.16
C LEU A 654 -11.48 31.14 -17.13
N ALA A 655 -12.50 32.01 -17.33
CA ALA A 655 -12.34 33.46 -17.28
C ALA A 655 -12.01 34.02 -15.88
N ALA A 656 -12.25 33.23 -14.83
CA ALA A 656 -11.98 33.64 -13.43
C ALA A 656 -10.50 33.39 -13.01
N GLY A 657 -9.58 33.11 -13.94
CA GLY A 657 -8.16 32.95 -13.66
C GLY A 657 -7.78 31.65 -12.98
N ARG A 658 -8.60 30.63 -13.09
CA ARG A 658 -8.37 29.29 -12.55
C ARG A 658 -7.80 28.38 -13.64
N ASN A 659 -6.47 28.22 -13.64
CA ASN A 659 -5.63 27.29 -14.39
C ASN A 659 -5.48 27.52 -15.90
N SER A 660 -4.32 28.04 -16.30
CA SER A 660 -3.83 28.10 -17.67
C SER A 660 -3.09 26.79 -18.01
N PHE A 661 -3.55 26.09 -19.05
CA PHE A 661 -2.77 25.07 -19.75
C PHE A 661 -1.92 25.75 -20.81
N ASP A 662 -0.78 26.31 -20.45
CA ASP A 662 0.18 26.87 -21.41
C ASP A 662 1.63 26.55 -21.02
N GLU A 663 1.94 25.26 -20.85
CA GLU A 663 3.31 24.79 -20.97
C GLU A 663 3.31 23.42 -21.66
N ALA A 664 3.90 23.39 -22.86
CA ALA A 664 4.19 22.14 -23.55
C ALA A 664 5.02 21.21 -22.67
N PRO A 665 4.73 19.91 -22.65
CA PRO A 665 5.42 18.99 -21.76
C PRO A 665 6.92 18.95 -22.09
N ALA A 666 7.77 19.20 -21.10
CA ALA A 666 9.19 18.92 -21.21
C ALA A 666 9.39 17.42 -21.47
N GLU A 667 10.17 17.07 -22.49
CA GLU A 667 10.44 15.67 -22.82
C GLU A 667 11.06 14.95 -21.63
N LEU A 668 10.49 13.79 -21.27
CA LEU A 668 11.06 12.89 -20.28
C LEU A 668 12.28 12.18 -20.90
N GLU A 669 13.48 12.73 -20.68
CA GLU A 669 14.69 11.95 -20.88
C GLU A 669 14.77 10.86 -19.82
N VAL A 670 14.45 9.63 -20.19
CA VAL A 670 14.79 8.45 -19.41
C VAL A 670 16.28 8.22 -19.60
N ARG A 671 17.11 8.83 -18.76
CA ARG A 671 18.57 8.71 -18.83
C ARG A 671 18.99 7.26 -18.62
N GLY A 672 19.42 6.61 -19.72
CA GLY A 672 20.37 5.51 -19.60
C GLY A 672 21.69 6.09 -19.08
N HIS A 673 22.25 5.53 -18.02
CA HIS A 673 23.55 5.92 -17.50
C HIS A 673 24.62 5.72 -18.58
N GLU A 674 25.13 6.81 -19.18
CA GLU A 674 26.47 6.84 -19.73
C GLU A 674 27.44 7.17 -18.61
N GLU A 675 28.30 6.22 -18.28
CA GLU A 675 29.37 6.40 -17.31
C GLU A 675 30.31 7.52 -17.76
N LYS A 676 30.45 8.56 -16.94
CA LYS A 676 31.65 9.38 -16.95
C LYS A 676 32.69 8.78 -16.00
N SER A 677 33.60 8.00 -16.54
CA SER A 677 34.82 7.62 -15.85
C SER A 677 35.65 8.85 -15.58
N SER A 678 35.94 9.10 -14.32
CA SER A 678 36.96 10.09 -13.90
C SER A 678 38.35 9.49 -14.08
N ALA A 679 39.03 9.90 -15.14
CA ALA A 679 40.48 9.77 -15.20
C ALA A 679 41.08 10.98 -15.93
N ASP A 680 41.90 11.70 -15.19
CA ASP A 680 43.04 12.52 -15.55
C ASP A 680 42.89 13.78 -16.42
N LYS A 681 43.07 14.88 -15.72
CA LYS A 681 43.57 16.15 -16.26
C LYS A 681 45.02 15.99 -16.70
N ALA A 682 45.30 16.25 -17.97
CA ALA A 682 46.56 16.84 -18.41
C ALA A 682 46.41 17.48 -19.80
N GLU A 683 46.63 18.78 -19.81
CA GLU A 683 47.21 19.68 -20.80
C GLU A 683 46.77 19.74 -22.26
N ALA A 684 46.47 20.99 -22.60
CA ALA A 684 46.17 21.55 -23.90
C ALA A 684 47.33 21.48 -24.92
N ALA A 685 47.00 21.34 -26.19
CA ALA A 685 47.53 22.20 -27.27
C ALA A 685 46.82 21.93 -28.63
N GLU A 686 46.65 23.01 -29.34
CA GLU A 686 45.98 23.19 -30.65
C GLU A 686 46.49 22.32 -31.80
N ALA A 687 45.60 21.94 -32.73
CA ALA A 687 45.68 22.25 -34.15
C ALA A 687 44.57 21.58 -34.99
N LYS A 688 43.87 22.38 -35.75
CA LYS A 688 42.98 22.00 -36.87
C LYS A 688 43.75 21.86 -38.18
N PRO A 689 43.13 21.52 -39.32
CA PRO A 689 42.59 20.23 -39.79
C PRO A 689 43.21 19.83 -41.15
N LYS A 690 43.05 18.61 -41.64
CA LYS A 690 43.03 18.32 -43.10
C LYS A 690 42.24 17.04 -43.44
N LYS A 691 41.30 17.20 -44.35
CA LYS A 691 40.63 16.19 -45.15
C LYS A 691 41.61 15.45 -46.08
N THR A 692 41.47 14.18 -46.25
CA THR A 692 41.66 13.53 -47.56
C THR A 692 40.87 12.26 -47.74
N VAL A 693 40.23 12.18 -48.89
CA VAL A 693 39.44 11.09 -49.48
C VAL A 693 40.38 10.17 -50.24
N ARG A 694 40.20 8.87 -50.25
CA ARG A 694 40.28 7.95 -51.44
C ARG A 694 40.13 6.50 -51.06
N LYS A 695 39.06 5.92 -51.61
CA LYS A 695 38.84 4.98 -52.73
C LYS A 695 39.51 3.60 -52.61
N ARG A 696 38.57 2.64 -52.62
CA ARG A 696 38.49 1.31 -53.27
C ARG A 696 39.78 0.74 -53.88
N THR A 697 40.03 -0.56 -53.58
CA THR A 697 40.11 -1.61 -54.67
C THR A 697 40.07 -3.01 -54.04
N ALA A 698 39.46 -3.92 -54.83
CA ALA A 698 39.32 -5.34 -54.58
C ALA A 698 40.51 -6.10 -55.17
N ALA A 699 40.87 -7.26 -54.66
CA ALA A 699 41.02 -8.51 -55.38
C ALA A 699 41.89 -9.56 -54.63
N LYS A 700 41.32 -10.73 -54.47
CA LYS A 700 41.65 -12.07 -54.99
C LYS A 700 42.72 -12.92 -54.25
N LYS A 701 42.14 -14.06 -53.74
CA LYS A 701 42.59 -15.49 -53.88
C LYS A 701 44.02 -15.93 -53.47
N ALA A 702 44.07 -16.87 -52.53
CA ALA A 702 44.35 -18.33 -52.73
C ALA A 702 44.54 -18.99 -51.37
N GLU A 703 43.75 -20.05 -51.11
CA GLU A 703 44.06 -21.45 -50.85
C GLU A 703 45.23 -21.72 -49.88
N THR A 704 45.08 -22.38 -48.73
CA THR A 704 44.84 -23.79 -48.49
C THR A 704 44.98 -24.16 -47.03
N SER A 705 44.26 -25.09 -46.64
CA SER A 705 44.42 -26.23 -45.72
C SER A 705 43.55 -26.22 -44.43
N ALA A 706 42.91 -27.34 -44.30
CA ALA A 706 41.91 -27.76 -43.40
C ALA A 706 42.39 -27.91 -41.95
N GLU A 707 41.53 -27.51 -41.02
CA GLU A 707 41.27 -28.23 -39.76
C GLU A 707 39.86 -27.93 -39.26
N ALA A 708 39.22 -28.93 -38.68
CA ALA A 708 37.80 -29.08 -38.44
C ALA A 708 37.26 -28.08 -37.38
N PRO A 709 35.97 -27.73 -37.39
CA PRO A 709 35.40 -26.80 -36.45
C PRO A 709 34.89 -27.48 -35.15
N GLU A 710 35.21 -26.90 -34.00
CA GLU A 710 34.58 -27.19 -32.74
C GLU A 710 33.12 -26.76 -32.73
N GLU A 711 32.25 -27.68 -32.31
CA GLU A 711 30.81 -27.48 -32.15
C GLU A 711 30.50 -26.55 -30.97
N LYS A 712 29.71 -25.50 -31.24
CA LYS A 712 29.01 -24.71 -30.21
C LYS A 712 27.88 -25.56 -29.58
N PRO A 713 27.67 -25.52 -28.26
CA PRO A 713 26.64 -26.33 -27.59
C PRO A 713 25.24 -25.85 -27.97
N LYS A 714 24.41 -26.74 -28.46
CA LYS A 714 22.98 -26.56 -28.71
C LYS A 714 22.22 -26.43 -27.39
N ARG A 715 21.30 -25.46 -27.31
CA ARG A 715 20.31 -25.32 -26.24
C ARG A 715 19.57 -26.64 -26.02
N ARG A 716 19.62 -27.18 -24.80
CA ARG A 716 18.87 -28.36 -24.38
C ARG A 716 17.39 -28.03 -24.37
N GLY A 717 16.62 -28.64 -25.24
CA GLY A 717 15.17 -28.70 -25.18
C GLY A 717 14.73 -29.53 -23.97
N ARG A 718 13.58 -29.16 -23.40
CA ARG A 718 12.92 -29.84 -22.28
C ARG A 718 12.81 -31.35 -22.59
N PRO A 719 13.10 -32.25 -21.64
CA PRO A 719 12.97 -33.70 -21.87
C PRO A 719 11.54 -34.07 -22.24
N ARG A 720 11.37 -34.92 -23.27
CA ARG A 720 10.06 -35.51 -23.58
C ARG A 720 9.72 -36.52 -22.49
N MET A 721 8.53 -36.37 -21.91
CA MET A 721 7.96 -37.33 -20.94
C MET A 721 7.92 -38.74 -21.55
N THR A 722 8.29 -39.72 -20.76
CA THR A 722 8.18 -41.11 -21.11
C THR A 722 6.73 -41.57 -21.25
N GLU A 723 6.45 -42.65 -21.93
CA GLU A 723 5.09 -43.20 -22.08
C GLU A 723 4.48 -43.61 -20.74
N GLU A 724 5.30 -44.03 -19.78
CA GLU A 724 4.87 -44.33 -18.41
C GLU A 724 4.45 -43.08 -17.64
N GLU A 725 5.16 -41.96 -17.77
CA GLU A 725 4.80 -40.69 -17.16
C GLU A 725 3.50 -40.12 -17.74
N LYS A 726 3.28 -40.31 -19.05
CA LYS A 726 2.03 -39.93 -19.70
C LYS A 726 0.84 -40.78 -19.25
N ALA A 727 1.06 -42.07 -19.05
CA ALA A 727 0.06 -43.01 -18.53
C ALA A 727 -0.31 -42.67 -17.07
N ALA A 728 0.69 -42.38 -16.23
CA ALA A 728 0.46 -41.94 -14.85
C ALA A 728 -0.29 -40.64 -14.74
N ALA A 729 0.04 -39.63 -15.58
CA ALA A 729 -0.68 -38.35 -15.63
C ALA A 729 -2.12 -38.49 -16.10
N LYS A 730 -2.40 -39.43 -17.04
CA LYS A 730 -3.74 -39.74 -17.51
C LYS A 730 -4.56 -40.42 -16.42
N ALA A 731 -4.00 -41.42 -15.72
CA ALA A 731 -4.65 -42.11 -14.61
C ALA A 731 -5.00 -41.16 -13.44
N LYS A 732 -4.13 -40.20 -13.12
CA LYS A 732 -4.37 -39.18 -12.11
C LYS A 732 -5.55 -38.26 -12.50
N ARG A 733 -5.65 -37.83 -13.77
CA ARG A 733 -6.77 -37.01 -14.26
C ARG A 733 -8.10 -37.78 -14.28
N GLU A 734 -8.09 -39.08 -14.55
CA GLU A 734 -9.29 -39.92 -14.49
C GLU A 734 -9.76 -40.17 -13.07
N ALA A 735 -8.84 -40.35 -12.11
CA ALA A 735 -9.15 -40.44 -10.68
C ALA A 735 -9.73 -39.14 -10.12
N GLU A 736 -9.18 -37.97 -10.50
CA GLU A 736 -9.72 -36.66 -10.10
C GLU A 736 -11.13 -36.40 -10.70
N LYS A 737 -11.39 -36.87 -11.92
CA LYS A 737 -12.74 -36.79 -12.51
C LYS A 737 -13.75 -37.72 -11.81
N ALA A 738 -13.33 -38.92 -11.40
CA ALA A 738 -14.17 -39.84 -10.65
C ALA A 738 -14.52 -39.28 -9.25
N ALA A 739 -13.53 -38.71 -8.54
CA ALA A 739 -13.74 -38.08 -7.24
C ALA A 739 -14.65 -36.82 -7.31
N LYS A 740 -14.63 -36.08 -8.42
CA LYS A 740 -15.56 -34.97 -8.65
C LYS A 740 -16.99 -35.44 -8.97
N ALA A 741 -17.17 -36.62 -9.60
CA ALA A 741 -18.48 -37.19 -9.91
C ALA A 741 -19.20 -37.74 -8.67
N GLU A 742 -18.47 -38.16 -7.64
CA GLU A 742 -19.05 -38.69 -6.38
C GLU A 742 -19.58 -37.60 -5.42
N LYS A 743 -19.21 -36.31 -5.63
CA LYS A 743 -19.64 -35.19 -4.78
C LYS A 743 -20.88 -34.44 -5.24
N VAL A 744 -21.67 -34.99 -6.19
CA VAL A 744 -22.96 -34.39 -6.59
C VAL A 744 -24.09 -35.08 -5.79
N PRO A 745 -24.84 -34.32 -4.94
CA PRO A 745 -25.95 -34.94 -4.18
C PRO A 745 -27.10 -35.31 -5.11
N LYS A 746 -27.51 -36.58 -5.06
CA LYS A 746 -28.67 -37.10 -5.77
C LYS A 746 -29.94 -36.37 -5.31
N LYS A 747 -30.55 -35.59 -6.19
CA LYS A 747 -31.93 -35.08 -6.00
C LYS A 747 -32.90 -36.25 -6.02
N THR A 748 -33.51 -36.56 -4.88
CA THR A 748 -34.62 -37.51 -4.75
C THR A 748 -35.89 -36.90 -5.36
N THR A 749 -36.31 -37.44 -6.47
CA THR A 749 -37.63 -37.19 -7.09
C THR A 749 -38.69 -37.89 -6.28
N ARG A 750 -39.46 -37.15 -5.49
CA ARG A 750 -40.71 -37.64 -4.87
C ARG A 750 -41.87 -37.54 -5.88
N ARG A 751 -42.36 -38.66 -6.36
CA ARG A 751 -43.60 -38.83 -7.13
C ARG A 751 -44.80 -38.30 -6.34
N ARG A 752 -45.52 -37.35 -6.92
CA ARG A 752 -46.86 -36.95 -6.48
C ARG A 752 -47.87 -37.92 -7.06
N SER A 753 -48.55 -38.64 -6.19
CA SER A 753 -49.85 -39.31 -6.49
C SER A 753 -50.97 -38.33 -6.24
N ALA A 754 -51.86 -38.24 -7.23
CA ALA A 754 -53.08 -37.43 -7.18
C ALA A 754 -54.16 -38.09 -6.30
N ALA A 755 -54.79 -37.30 -5.45
CA ALA A 755 -56.15 -37.60 -4.96
C ALA A 755 -56.92 -36.28 -4.89
N LYS A 756 -58.02 -36.31 -5.66
CA LYS A 756 -59.12 -35.33 -5.60
C LYS A 756 -59.88 -35.45 -4.27
N THR A 757 -60.34 -34.35 -3.67
CA THR A 757 -61.74 -34.14 -3.34
C THR A 757 -61.96 -32.77 -2.63
N THR A 758 -62.84 -32.00 -3.22
CA THR A 758 -63.98 -31.20 -2.76
C THR A 758 -63.83 -30.10 -1.73
N ALA A 759 -64.36 -28.99 -2.16
CA ALA A 759 -64.62 -27.72 -1.53
C ALA A 759 -65.46 -27.74 -0.26
N LYS A 760 -65.19 -26.76 0.64
CA LYS A 760 -66.31 -26.03 1.30
C LYS A 760 -65.81 -24.62 1.75
N LYS A 761 -66.56 -23.65 1.26
CA LYS A 761 -66.57 -22.24 1.74
C LYS A 761 -67.12 -22.20 3.16
N THR A 762 -66.58 -21.33 4.00
CA THR A 762 -67.41 -20.52 4.90
C THR A 762 -66.68 -19.24 5.31
N THR A 763 -67.41 -18.18 5.28
CA THR A 763 -67.17 -16.77 5.44
C THR A 763 -67.22 -16.31 6.92
N ARG A 764 -66.71 -15.11 7.16
CA ARG A 764 -67.07 -14.13 8.22
C ARG A 764 -66.34 -14.28 9.58
N LYS A 765 -65.95 -13.22 10.28
CA LYS A 765 -66.21 -11.78 10.30
C LYS A 765 -65.20 -11.11 11.26
N THR A 766 -64.81 -9.90 10.89
CA THR A 766 -64.41 -8.76 11.71
C THR A 766 -64.82 -8.73 13.19
N THR A 767 -63.94 -8.25 14.08
CA THR A 767 -64.26 -7.14 14.98
C THR A 767 -63.01 -6.40 15.50
N LYS A 768 -63.14 -5.09 15.50
CA LYS A 768 -62.30 -4.04 16.12
C LYS A 768 -62.53 -4.00 17.65
N LYS A 769 -61.53 -3.50 18.39
CA LYS A 769 -61.63 -2.38 19.39
C LYS A 769 -60.40 -2.45 20.30
N THR A 770 -59.61 -1.43 20.29
CA THR A 770 -59.53 -0.13 21.02
C THR A 770 -59.02 -0.20 22.46
N ALA A 771 -57.87 0.48 22.64
CA ALA A 771 -57.59 1.52 23.64
C ALA A 771 -57.36 1.03 25.09
N SER A 772 -56.43 1.45 25.87
CA SER A 772 -55.93 2.77 26.19
C SER A 772 -54.99 2.66 27.41
N LYS A 773 -53.94 3.53 27.44
CA LYS A 773 -53.47 4.36 28.58
C LYS A 773 -53.27 3.72 29.98
N THR A 774 -52.10 3.85 30.53
CA THR A 774 -51.58 4.91 31.44
C THR A 774 -50.28 4.37 32.05
N ALA A 775 -49.20 5.00 32.00
CA ALA A 775 -48.66 6.18 32.64
C ALA A 775 -48.01 5.87 34.02
N LYS A 776 -46.76 6.29 34.09
CA LYS A 776 -46.03 6.92 35.19
C LYS A 776 -45.35 6.11 36.29
N ALA A 777 -44.08 6.27 36.33
CA ALA A 777 -43.21 6.95 37.33
C ALA A 777 -42.77 6.05 38.47
N ALA A 778 -41.54 5.99 38.86
CA ALA A 778 -40.54 6.82 39.49
C ALA A 778 -39.31 5.94 39.69
N ALA A 779 -38.17 6.34 39.37
CA ALA A 779 -37.23 7.20 40.12
C ALA A 779 -36.57 6.52 41.33
N ALA A 780 -35.26 6.45 41.26
CA ALA A 780 -34.22 6.73 42.24
C ALA A 780 -33.65 5.55 43.05
N GLU A 781 -32.31 5.61 43.06
CA GLU A 781 -31.33 5.25 44.08
C GLU A 781 -30.97 3.76 44.28
N SER A 782 -29.81 3.31 43.85
CA SER A 782 -28.52 3.37 44.56
C SER A 782 -27.38 3.14 43.55
#